data_ad15af55bbf3b5140ef43c442a6d989a
#
_entry.id   ad15af55bbf3b5140ef43c442a6d989a
#
_cell.length_a   1.000
_cell.length_b   1.000
_cell.length_c   1.000
_cell.angle_alpha   90.00
_cell.angle_beta   90.00
_cell.angle_gamma   90.00
#
_symmetry.space_group_name_H-M   'P 1'
#
loop_
_entity.id
_entity.type
_entity.pdbx_description
1 polymer ?
#
loop_
_entity_poly.entity_id
_entity_poly.type
_entity_poly.pdbx_seq_one_letter_code
_entity_poly.pdbx_strand_id
1 'polypeptide(L)'
;IDQGTTLHNVNKENRKKTYRVETPVSVASVKGTEFSSFHDAVSGVDKFVGKSGNFEVLNSISGAIVNVGPGQKAVSNALGQLIPAPAEPGDFPDDPDGESTPEQNDEQGQNENNQQDRPQQQEQRPQPRQQRPSQQNQKNATQNKRQSSQKADNVKQSNAATNKPQAPTKKPFNMGLAVGSATINDTIYNQVALRPELSFGKLGIGFDLVMYIDNEGNVRKDEWDEPSDFIDKILYLRWGQKSDPFWLKWGSLNNVTLGYGGLLNGYSNMMEFPSVRKVGINTGINYGNFGTEIFLSNMKDFSRGGTLLGLRGTYRISDALPITIGMNFVQDMNQFSGLKDTDGDNYPDLFDDFPNDKELWNDTDGDGIADLNGGSKAPNGGWDIDADGNNILDSEQSDLNLKPEPFKSTNSEAVAQGFGFDIGYPVLKSRALSLEVYSEFNTLSFSQSTGDTTYFNRDKMTGSGITLPGLKASFFGFLSVSFEYRLKNGYFIPQFFDGSYDLSRVTVQTTDNGIIVRTKDQLVFADPLSNQDTKGMYGSASANLFNLITFNASYANMKADTTEFNSFNALLNLNADNIPKLSVAQAYYQRNNDKNPFDFSNPTLNTVFGYKVGYEVSQGVSVIWDFRQYYRDSGVPGAALEPVKQTTIETAFDF
;
A
#
# COMPACT_ATOMS: atom_id res chain seq x y z
N ILE A 1 21.31 11.17 -6.95
CA ILE A 1 22.66 10.82 -6.39
C ILE A 1 22.39 10.24 -5.03
N ASP A 2 22.57 8.95 -4.86
CA ASP A 2 22.27 8.27 -3.59
C ASP A 2 23.41 8.49 -2.57
N GLN A 3 24.63 8.58 -3.02
CA GLN A 3 25.79 8.97 -2.23
C GLN A 3 26.97 9.31 -3.13
N GLY A 4 27.73 10.36 -2.80
CA GLY A 4 28.97 10.72 -3.49
C GLY A 4 28.96 12.10 -4.17
N THR A 5 30.03 12.38 -4.89
CA THR A 5 30.25 13.65 -5.58
C THR A 5 30.16 13.47 -7.08
N THR A 6 29.47 14.38 -7.76
CA THR A 6 29.38 14.40 -9.23
C THR A 6 29.80 15.79 -9.76
N LEU A 7 30.67 15.81 -10.75
CA LEU A 7 31.04 17.02 -11.46
C LEU A 7 30.12 17.19 -12.70
N HIS A 8 29.56 18.39 -12.86
CA HIS A 8 28.63 18.72 -13.94
C HIS A 8 29.21 19.84 -14.80
N ASN A 9 29.31 19.59 -16.10
CA ASN A 9 29.70 20.59 -17.08
C ASN A 9 28.55 20.81 -18.08
N VAL A 10 27.83 21.93 -17.94
CA VAL A 10 26.66 22.25 -18.74
C VAL A 10 27.00 23.27 -19.82
N ASN A 11 27.03 22.83 -21.10
CA ASN A 11 27.44 23.68 -22.23
C ASN A 11 26.39 24.78 -22.52
N LYS A 12 26.89 26.03 -22.74
CA LYS A 12 26.08 27.23 -23.02
C LYS A 12 25.33 27.23 -24.35
N GLU A 13 25.65 26.33 -25.29
CA GLU A 13 25.07 26.33 -26.64
C GLU A 13 23.59 25.92 -26.70
N ASN A 14 23.05 25.28 -25.64
CA ASN A 14 21.65 24.84 -25.58
C ASN A 14 20.80 25.74 -24.69
N ARG A 15 20.69 27.04 -25.00
CA ARG A 15 19.99 28.06 -24.22
C ARG A 15 18.47 27.82 -23.98
N LYS A 16 17.87 26.77 -24.56
CA LYS A 16 16.43 26.48 -24.43
C LYS A 16 16.09 25.40 -23.41
N LYS A 17 17.07 24.70 -22.83
CA LYS A 17 16.82 23.64 -21.83
C LYS A 17 17.49 24.01 -20.52
N THR A 18 16.75 23.94 -19.43
CA THR A 18 17.27 24.04 -18.05
C THR A 18 17.79 22.67 -17.65
N TYR A 19 19.05 22.58 -17.26
CA TYR A 19 19.61 21.37 -16.66
C TYR A 19 19.31 21.36 -15.18
N ARG A 20 18.84 20.24 -14.65
CA ARG A 20 18.52 20.08 -13.22
C ARG A 20 19.28 18.92 -12.65
N VAL A 21 19.78 19.11 -11.41
CA VAL A 21 20.33 18.05 -10.58
C VAL A 21 19.47 17.98 -9.34
N GLU A 22 18.92 16.82 -9.08
CA GLU A 22 18.05 16.57 -7.93
C GLU A 22 18.68 15.56 -7.00
N THR A 23 18.56 15.84 -5.72
CA THR A 23 18.94 14.99 -4.60
C THR A 23 17.68 14.79 -3.74
N PRO A 24 17.69 13.89 -2.76
CA PRO A 24 16.52 13.68 -1.88
C PRO A 24 16.01 14.94 -1.18
N VAL A 25 16.88 15.94 -0.92
CA VAL A 25 16.49 17.16 -0.18
C VAL A 25 16.63 18.45 -0.97
N SER A 26 17.18 18.43 -2.20
CA SER A 26 17.47 19.65 -2.95
C SER A 26 17.36 19.50 -4.46
N VAL A 27 17.17 20.64 -5.13
CA VAL A 27 17.18 20.74 -6.60
C VAL A 27 18.09 21.89 -7.02
N ALA A 28 19.10 21.61 -7.84
CA ALA A 28 19.91 22.62 -8.50
C ALA A 28 19.44 22.82 -9.96
N SER A 29 19.10 24.06 -10.31
CA SER A 29 18.63 24.44 -11.66
C SER A 29 19.68 25.29 -12.37
N VAL A 30 20.17 24.83 -13.50
CA VAL A 30 21.39 25.34 -14.13
C VAL A 30 21.18 25.70 -15.62
N LYS A 31 21.80 26.80 -16.04
CA LYS A 31 21.83 27.26 -17.44
C LYS A 31 23.24 27.58 -17.89
N GLY A 32 24.00 26.57 -18.27
CA GLY A 32 25.37 26.78 -18.77
C GLY A 32 26.38 27.11 -17.68
N THR A 33 26.62 26.17 -16.77
CA THR A 33 27.42 26.35 -15.54
C THR A 33 28.22 25.09 -15.30
N GLU A 34 29.42 25.22 -14.79
CA GLU A 34 30.21 24.12 -14.24
C GLU A 34 30.13 24.15 -12.73
N PHE A 35 29.70 23.05 -12.13
CA PHE A 35 29.48 22.92 -10.69
C PHE A 35 29.64 21.48 -10.22
N SER A 36 29.88 21.27 -8.96
CA SER A 36 29.83 19.95 -8.32
C SER A 36 28.61 19.82 -7.42
N SER A 37 28.06 18.63 -7.35
CA SER A 37 27.03 18.26 -6.39
C SER A 37 27.49 17.06 -5.55
N PHE A 38 27.20 17.10 -4.28
CA PHE A 38 27.51 16.05 -3.32
C PHE A 38 26.28 15.75 -2.49
N HIS A 39 25.99 14.47 -2.27
CA HIS A 39 24.97 14.00 -1.37
C HIS A 39 25.56 13.02 -0.36
N ASP A 40 25.31 13.23 0.92
CA ASP A 40 25.62 12.28 1.99
C ASP A 40 24.32 11.63 2.48
N ALA A 41 24.12 10.38 2.13
CA ALA A 41 22.92 9.62 2.47
C ALA A 41 22.77 9.35 3.98
N VAL A 42 23.88 9.39 4.74
CA VAL A 42 23.87 9.14 6.18
C VAL A 42 23.39 10.36 6.96
N SER A 43 23.91 11.53 6.60
CA SER A 43 23.54 12.80 7.26
C SER A 43 22.36 13.51 6.60
N GLY A 44 21.95 13.10 5.40
CA GLY A 44 20.93 13.77 4.60
C GLY A 44 21.33 15.19 4.19
N VAL A 45 22.62 15.43 3.97
CA VAL A 45 23.18 16.75 3.63
C VAL A 45 23.58 16.77 2.15
N ASP A 46 23.10 17.78 1.44
CA ASP A 46 23.51 18.12 0.08
C ASP A 46 24.48 19.28 0.08
N LYS A 47 25.46 19.25 -0.81
CA LYS A 47 26.37 20.36 -1.06
C LYS A 47 26.47 20.61 -2.57
N PHE A 48 26.25 21.84 -2.98
CA PHE A 48 26.37 22.30 -4.37
C PHE A 48 27.44 23.39 -4.41
N VAL A 49 28.44 23.24 -5.28
CA VAL A 49 29.58 24.12 -5.35
C VAL A 49 29.78 24.67 -6.74
N GLY A 50 29.74 25.97 -6.93
CA GLY A 50 29.86 26.64 -8.22
C GLY A 50 31.36 26.86 -8.62
N LYS A 51 31.73 26.32 -9.81
CA LYS A 51 33.05 26.53 -10.43
C LYS A 51 33.02 27.66 -11.46
N SER A 52 31.97 27.71 -12.29
CA SER A 52 31.78 28.78 -13.25
C SER A 52 30.28 29.04 -13.49
N GLY A 53 29.90 30.32 -13.75
CA GLY A 53 28.49 30.70 -13.96
C GLY A 53 27.70 30.75 -12.64
N ASN A 54 26.39 30.98 -12.75
CA ASN A 54 25.46 31.03 -11.61
C ASN A 54 24.35 30.02 -11.78
N PHE A 55 23.89 29.42 -10.69
CA PHE A 55 22.75 28.51 -10.66
C PHE A 55 21.96 28.66 -9.35
N GLU A 56 20.71 28.21 -9.38
CA GLU A 56 19.81 28.24 -8.23
C GLU A 56 19.74 26.88 -7.57
N VAL A 57 19.81 26.86 -6.24
CA VAL A 57 19.56 25.67 -5.41
C VAL A 57 18.30 25.92 -4.60
N LEU A 58 17.37 25.00 -4.69
CA LEU A 58 16.11 24.94 -3.94
C LEU A 58 16.20 23.82 -2.90
N ASN A 59 15.95 24.10 -1.63
CA ASN A 59 15.65 23.04 -0.66
C ASN A 59 14.21 22.59 -0.84
N SER A 60 13.99 21.31 -1.17
CA SER A 60 12.68 20.75 -1.50
C SER A 60 11.72 20.69 -0.31
N ILE A 61 12.24 20.77 0.92
CA ILE A 61 11.46 20.65 2.16
C ILE A 61 10.93 22.01 2.59
N SER A 62 11.78 23.03 2.62
CA SER A 62 11.40 24.37 3.08
C SER A 62 10.99 25.33 1.98
N GLY A 63 11.27 25.02 0.70
CA GLY A 63 11.08 25.93 -0.42
C GLY A 63 12.08 27.08 -0.47
N ALA A 64 13.14 27.09 0.39
CA ALA A 64 14.18 28.11 0.38
C ALA A 64 14.99 28.00 -0.91
N ILE A 65 15.35 29.16 -1.50
CA ILE A 65 16.14 29.25 -2.74
C ILE A 65 17.40 30.11 -2.47
N VAL A 66 18.54 29.62 -2.95
CA VAL A 66 19.82 30.33 -2.90
C VAL A 66 20.47 30.31 -4.28
N ASN A 67 20.99 31.46 -4.71
CA ASN A 67 21.83 31.58 -5.91
C ASN A 67 23.27 31.28 -5.54
N VAL A 68 23.91 30.36 -6.26
CA VAL A 68 25.31 29.94 -6.10
C VAL A 68 26.11 30.41 -7.30
N GLY A 69 27.09 31.24 -7.04
CA GLY A 69 28.06 31.74 -8.04
C GLY A 69 29.40 31.01 -7.98
N PRO A 70 30.37 31.42 -8.83
CA PRO A 70 31.72 30.87 -8.80
C PRO A 70 32.38 31.08 -7.42
N GLY A 71 33.02 30.03 -6.89
CA GLY A 71 33.67 30.08 -5.57
C GLY A 71 32.70 30.14 -4.37
N GLN A 72 31.41 29.85 -4.62
CA GLN A 72 30.40 29.74 -3.58
C GLN A 72 29.86 28.31 -3.49
N LYS A 73 29.36 27.94 -2.31
CA LYS A 73 28.63 26.69 -2.08
C LYS A 73 27.29 26.96 -1.40
N ALA A 74 26.32 26.04 -1.62
CA ALA A 74 25.12 25.96 -0.84
C ALA A 74 25.06 24.58 -0.15
N VAL A 75 24.83 24.60 1.16
CA VAL A 75 24.65 23.39 1.97
C VAL A 75 23.18 23.30 2.36
N SER A 76 22.55 22.19 2.02
CA SER A 76 21.12 21.93 2.23
C SER A 76 20.94 20.65 3.06
N ASN A 77 19.95 20.59 3.92
CA ASN A 77 19.70 19.41 4.74
C ASN A 77 18.21 19.04 4.85
N ALA A 78 17.95 17.87 5.37
CA ALA A 78 16.62 17.32 5.57
C ALA A 78 15.76 18.07 6.63
N LEU A 79 16.34 19.00 7.37
CA LEU A 79 15.63 19.89 8.29
C LEU A 79 15.11 21.17 7.61
N GLY A 80 15.30 21.29 6.29
CA GLY A 80 14.85 22.45 5.50
C GLY A 80 15.81 23.63 5.52
N GLN A 81 17.02 23.48 6.07
CA GLN A 81 18.03 24.54 6.07
C GLN A 81 18.74 24.57 4.71
N LEU A 82 18.96 25.77 4.18
CA LEU A 82 19.73 26.04 2.97
C LEU A 82 20.68 27.23 3.25
N ILE A 83 21.98 26.95 3.39
CA ILE A 83 22.97 27.89 3.87
C ILE A 83 23.97 28.15 2.76
N PRO A 84 24.09 29.41 2.26
CA PRO A 84 25.17 29.81 1.35
C PRO A 84 26.47 30.05 2.14
N ALA A 85 27.60 29.64 1.57
CA ALA A 85 28.91 29.84 2.13
C ALA A 85 29.96 29.98 1.02
N PRO A 86 31.16 30.53 1.29
CA PRO A 86 32.31 30.43 0.39
C PRO A 86 32.71 28.97 0.17
N ALA A 87 33.12 28.62 -1.04
CA ALA A 87 33.71 27.32 -1.31
C ALA A 87 35.10 27.20 -0.72
N GLU A 88 35.44 26.02 -0.20
CA GLU A 88 36.75 25.71 0.36
C GLU A 88 37.61 24.92 -0.63
N PRO A 89 38.93 24.91 -0.54
CA PRO A 89 39.80 24.23 -1.51
C PRO A 89 39.53 22.73 -1.69
N GLY A 90 38.90 22.05 -0.75
CA GLY A 90 38.53 20.65 -0.84
C GLY A 90 37.10 20.38 -1.31
N ASP A 91 36.31 21.39 -1.69
CA ASP A 91 34.93 21.25 -2.09
C ASP A 91 34.76 20.82 -3.56
N PHE A 92 35.81 20.89 -4.38
CA PHE A 92 35.78 20.38 -5.74
C PHE A 92 36.46 19.02 -5.79
N PRO A 93 35.83 18.00 -6.43
CA PRO A 93 36.51 16.74 -6.69
C PRO A 93 37.65 16.95 -7.69
N ASP A 94 38.72 16.16 -7.55
CA ASP A 94 39.77 16.11 -8.57
C ASP A 94 39.16 15.66 -9.90
N ASP A 95 39.46 16.41 -10.95
CA ASP A 95 38.96 16.08 -12.32
C ASP A 95 39.77 14.88 -12.84
N PRO A 96 39.19 13.72 -13.07
CA PRO A 96 39.91 12.56 -13.55
C PRO A 96 40.42 12.68 -14.99
N ASP A 97 39.90 13.66 -15.77
CA ASP A 97 40.28 13.92 -17.14
C ASP A 97 41.09 15.20 -17.33
N GLY A 98 41.62 15.81 -16.23
CA GLY A 98 42.27 17.09 -16.23
C GLY A 98 43.63 17.10 -16.95
N GLU A 99 43.68 17.61 -18.18
CA GLU A 99 44.91 18.14 -18.78
C GLU A 99 45.42 19.29 -17.97
N SER A 100 46.62 19.11 -17.40
CA SER A 100 47.37 20.14 -16.68
C SER A 100 47.76 21.30 -17.62
N THR A 101 47.22 22.50 -17.36
CA THR A 101 47.76 23.76 -17.92
C THR A 101 48.57 24.49 -16.84
N PRO A 102 49.74 25.11 -17.17
CA PRO A 102 50.76 25.52 -16.23
C PRO A 102 50.39 26.77 -15.47
N GLU A 103 50.90 26.82 -14.24
CA GLU A 103 50.99 28.00 -13.36
C GLU A 103 51.54 29.23 -14.08
N GLN A 104 50.88 30.36 -13.95
CA GLN A 104 51.53 31.68 -14.00
C GLN A 104 51.39 32.35 -12.62
N ASN A 105 52.53 32.36 -11.94
CA ASN A 105 52.82 33.31 -10.89
C ASN A 105 52.75 34.73 -11.46
N ASP A 106 52.13 35.65 -10.74
CA ASP A 106 52.68 36.98 -10.55
C ASP A 106 52.19 37.61 -9.24
N GLU A 107 53.17 38.17 -8.59
CA GLU A 107 53.19 38.77 -7.27
C GLU A 107 52.58 40.18 -7.23
N GLN A 108 52.27 40.55 -6.00
CA GLN A 108 52.39 41.89 -5.37
C GLN A 108 51.31 42.94 -5.60
N GLY A 109 50.86 43.41 -4.45
CA GLY A 109 50.45 44.79 -4.28
C GLY A 109 49.53 45.06 -3.09
N GLN A 110 50.19 45.33 -1.95
CA GLN A 110 49.66 45.94 -0.71
C GLN A 110 48.83 47.21 -0.99
N ASN A 111 47.78 47.49 -0.25
CA ASN A 111 47.69 48.42 0.89
C ASN A 111 46.25 48.84 1.17
N GLU A 112 45.89 48.65 2.39
CA GLU A 112 45.52 49.60 3.46
C GLU A 112 44.35 50.56 3.25
N ASN A 113 43.49 50.40 4.18
CA ASN A 113 42.89 51.39 5.11
C ASN A 113 41.57 52.09 4.78
N ASN A 114 40.81 51.95 5.77
CA ASN A 114 40.03 52.90 6.58
C ASN A 114 38.53 53.08 6.30
N GLN A 115 37.85 52.61 7.29
CA GLN A 115 37.06 53.32 8.33
C GLN A 115 35.78 54.06 7.92
N GLN A 116 34.75 53.64 8.63
CA GLN A 116 33.73 54.47 9.30
C GLN A 116 32.76 55.25 8.39
N ASP A 117 31.46 55.09 8.49
CA ASP A 117 30.57 55.43 9.61
C ASP A 117 29.10 55.12 9.24
N ARG A 118 28.39 54.72 10.26
CA ARG A 118 26.92 54.84 10.35
C ARG A 118 26.53 56.30 10.59
N PRO A 119 25.31 56.82 10.44
CA PRO A 119 24.10 56.26 11.01
C PRO A 119 22.75 56.51 10.27
N GLN A 120 21.79 55.70 10.66
CA GLN A 120 20.35 55.88 10.92
C GLN A 120 19.60 57.12 10.38
N GLN A 121 18.40 56.89 9.86
CA GLN A 121 17.07 57.36 10.29
C GLN A 121 16.04 57.03 9.21
N GLN A 122 15.06 56.26 9.50
CA GLN A 122 13.70 56.47 10.01
C GLN A 122 12.74 57.29 9.13
N GLU A 123 11.57 56.69 8.98
CA GLU A 123 10.19 57.23 8.82
C GLU A 123 9.74 57.44 7.38
N GLN A 124 8.56 57.09 6.97
CA GLN A 124 7.21 56.91 7.48
C GLN A 124 6.29 56.43 6.37
N ARG A 125 5.36 55.62 6.74
CA ARG A 125 4.11 55.35 5.98
C ARG A 125 3.25 56.61 5.93
N PRO A 126 2.32 56.79 4.96
CA PRO A 126 0.95 56.40 5.28
C PRO A 126 0.10 55.80 4.13
N GLN A 127 -0.78 54.92 4.50
CA GLN A 127 -2.08 54.69 3.89
C GLN A 127 -3.06 55.73 4.48
N PRO A 128 -4.37 55.83 4.12
CA PRO A 128 -5.19 55.27 3.04
C PRO A 128 -6.17 56.31 2.45
N ARG A 129 -7.01 55.97 1.47
CA ARG A 129 -8.44 56.37 1.46
C ARG A 129 -9.28 55.70 0.38
N GLN A 130 -10.35 55.12 0.87
CA GLN A 130 -11.56 54.73 0.19
C GLN A 130 -12.28 55.89 -0.47
N GLN A 131 -13.03 55.64 -1.53
CA GLN A 131 -14.42 56.13 -1.70
C GLN A 131 -15.12 55.45 -2.89
N ARG A 132 -16.23 54.82 -2.59
CA ARG A 132 -17.44 54.60 -3.42
C ARG A 132 -18.35 55.85 -3.30
N PRO A 133 -19.51 55.99 -3.95
CA PRO A 133 -20.21 55.35 -5.06
C PRO A 133 -20.96 56.36 -5.98
N SER A 134 -21.70 55.86 -6.99
CA SER A 134 -23.05 56.32 -7.42
C SER A 134 -23.38 55.70 -8.79
N GLN A 135 -24.37 54.93 -8.92
CA GLN A 135 -25.81 54.94 -9.07
C GLN A 135 -26.36 55.73 -10.27
N GLN A 136 -27.28 55.04 -10.93
CA GLN A 136 -28.44 55.49 -11.74
C GLN A 136 -28.20 55.58 -13.26
N ASN A 137 -29.08 55.11 -14.15
CA ASN A 137 -30.55 54.96 -14.22
C ASN A 137 -30.89 53.96 -15.33
N GLN A 138 -31.77 53.06 -15.18
CA GLN A 138 -33.23 52.92 -15.35
C GLN A 138 -33.85 53.32 -16.71
N LYS A 139 -34.68 52.36 -17.20
CA LYS A 139 -35.95 52.46 -17.97
C LYS A 139 -35.80 52.33 -19.50
N ASN A 140 -36.57 51.55 -20.24
CA ASN A 140 -37.99 51.14 -20.26
C ASN A 140 -38.12 49.96 -21.23
N ALA A 141 -38.75 48.89 -20.99
CA ALA A 141 -40.18 48.54 -21.01
C ALA A 141 -40.89 48.70 -22.40
N THR A 142 -41.42 47.68 -22.95
CA THR A 142 -42.81 47.32 -23.07
C THR A 142 -43.16 46.65 -24.40
N GLN A 143 -43.70 45.45 -24.28
CA GLN A 143 -44.80 44.82 -25.02
C GLN A 143 -44.90 44.90 -26.54
N ASN A 144 -45.06 43.76 -27.23
CA ASN A 144 -46.40 43.43 -27.74
C ASN A 144 -46.60 41.95 -28.08
N LYS A 145 -47.76 41.50 -27.75
CA LYS A 145 -48.42 40.24 -27.95
C LYS A 145 -48.94 40.06 -29.39
N ARG A 146 -49.10 38.82 -29.78
CA ARG A 146 -50.23 38.14 -30.42
C ARG A 146 -50.00 37.46 -31.77
N GLN A 147 -50.22 36.14 -31.71
CA GLN A 147 -51.07 35.26 -32.53
C GLN A 147 -50.71 35.13 -34.02
N SER A 148 -50.61 34.01 -34.62
CA SER A 148 -51.49 32.81 -34.70
C SER A 148 -51.01 31.87 -35.80
N SER A 149 -51.27 30.57 -35.56
CA SER A 149 -51.66 29.52 -36.49
C SER A 149 -50.76 29.00 -37.58
N GLN A 150 -50.43 27.75 -37.40
CA GLN A 150 -50.45 26.61 -38.35
C GLN A 150 -49.89 26.79 -39.77
N LYS A 151 -48.77 26.08 -40.03
CA LYS A 151 -48.72 25.07 -41.10
C LYS A 151 -47.54 24.16 -40.89
N ALA A 152 -47.84 22.85 -40.93
CA ALA A 152 -46.87 21.80 -41.05
C ALA A 152 -46.07 21.94 -42.36
N ASP A 153 -44.76 21.74 -42.27
CA ASP A 153 -44.04 20.98 -43.27
C ASP A 153 -42.55 20.75 -42.80
N ASN A 154 -42.14 19.56 -43.03
CA ASN A 154 -40.82 18.95 -42.81
C ASN A 154 -39.62 19.90 -42.90
N VAL A 155 -38.91 20.08 -41.78
CA VAL A 155 -37.51 20.45 -41.79
C VAL A 155 -36.73 19.54 -40.84
N LYS A 156 -35.74 18.86 -41.38
CA LYS A 156 -34.78 17.98 -40.77
C LYS A 156 -34.36 18.43 -39.36
N GLN A 157 -34.56 17.60 -38.36
CA GLN A 157 -33.92 17.69 -37.05
C GLN A 157 -32.40 17.63 -37.25
N SER A 158 -31.72 18.75 -37.13
CA SER A 158 -30.31 18.80 -36.79
C SER A 158 -30.24 18.55 -35.27
N ASN A 159 -29.83 17.37 -34.92
CA ASN A 159 -29.45 17.03 -33.56
C ASN A 159 -28.30 17.93 -33.11
N ALA A 160 -28.59 18.95 -32.33
CA ALA A 160 -27.61 19.59 -31.48
C ALA A 160 -27.27 18.56 -30.38
N ALA A 161 -26.22 17.79 -30.62
CA ALA A 161 -25.60 16.95 -29.62
C ALA A 161 -25.10 17.87 -28.49
N THR A 162 -25.76 17.83 -27.36
CA THR A 162 -25.21 18.29 -26.10
C THR A 162 -23.93 17.48 -25.85
N ASN A 163 -22.78 18.11 -26.02
CA ASN A 163 -21.50 17.57 -25.62
C ASN A 163 -21.53 17.38 -24.09
N LYS A 164 -21.94 16.18 -23.65
CA LYS A 164 -21.51 15.64 -22.38
C LYS A 164 -19.99 15.53 -22.46
N PRO A 165 -19.23 15.96 -21.42
CA PRO A 165 -17.81 15.63 -21.37
C PRO A 165 -17.69 14.10 -21.41
N GLN A 166 -17.16 13.60 -22.50
CA GLN A 166 -16.90 12.19 -22.66
C GLN A 166 -15.74 11.88 -21.72
N ALA A 167 -15.96 11.00 -20.74
CA ALA A 167 -14.87 10.46 -19.96
C ALA A 167 -13.78 9.96 -20.92
N PRO A 168 -12.50 10.17 -20.62
CA PRO A 168 -11.42 9.74 -21.51
C PRO A 168 -11.61 8.26 -21.80
N THR A 169 -11.78 7.94 -23.07
CA THR A 169 -11.88 6.56 -23.54
C THR A 169 -10.53 5.94 -23.31
N LYS A 170 -10.42 5.07 -22.26
CA LYS A 170 -9.23 4.25 -22.06
C LYS A 170 -8.90 3.56 -23.39
N LYS A 171 -7.63 3.66 -23.79
CA LYS A 171 -7.15 2.92 -24.99
C LYS A 171 -7.47 1.44 -24.78
N PRO A 172 -7.89 0.69 -25.82
CA PRO A 172 -8.18 -0.74 -25.69
C PRO A 172 -6.95 -1.58 -25.32
N PHE A 173 -5.76 -1.05 -25.58
CA PHE A 173 -4.47 -1.60 -25.22
C PHE A 173 -3.60 -0.51 -24.62
N ASN A 174 -2.99 -0.79 -23.50
CA ASN A 174 -1.97 0.01 -22.83
C ASN A 174 -0.79 -0.88 -22.47
N MET A 175 0.43 -0.39 -22.55
CA MET A 175 1.62 -1.12 -22.15
C MET A 175 2.48 -0.22 -21.27
N GLY A 176 2.67 -0.63 -20.02
CA GLY A 176 3.58 0.02 -19.10
C GLY A 176 4.89 -0.75 -19.00
N LEU A 177 6.00 -0.04 -18.97
CA LEU A 177 7.31 -0.55 -18.57
C LEU A 177 7.71 0.19 -17.30
N ALA A 178 8.17 -0.54 -16.29
CA ALA A 178 8.70 0.07 -15.06
C ALA A 178 10.10 -0.46 -14.78
N VAL A 179 11.00 0.43 -14.40
CA VAL A 179 12.37 0.11 -13.97
C VAL A 179 12.63 0.82 -12.66
N GLY A 180 13.17 0.12 -11.67
CA GLY A 180 13.38 0.72 -10.36
C GLY A 180 14.02 -0.25 -9.37
N SER A 181 13.67 -0.11 -8.10
CA SER A 181 14.11 -1.01 -7.04
C SER A 181 12.93 -1.40 -6.13
N ALA A 182 13.00 -2.57 -5.54
CA ALA A 182 12.06 -3.07 -4.55
C ALA A 182 12.80 -3.70 -3.38
N THR A 183 12.34 -3.43 -2.16
CA THR A 183 12.82 -4.13 -0.97
C THR A 183 11.91 -5.33 -0.71
N ILE A 184 12.47 -6.53 -0.71
CA ILE A 184 11.77 -7.79 -0.48
C ILE A 184 12.51 -8.54 0.62
N ASN A 185 11.86 -8.83 1.74
CA ASN A 185 12.46 -9.50 2.90
C ASN A 185 13.80 -8.85 3.31
N ASP A 186 13.80 -7.52 3.49
CA ASP A 186 14.96 -6.68 3.85
C ASP A 186 16.11 -6.68 2.83
N THR A 187 15.95 -7.33 1.67
CA THR A 187 16.92 -7.32 0.56
C THR A 187 16.45 -6.37 -0.55
N ILE A 188 17.38 -5.56 -1.06
CA ILE A 188 17.09 -4.63 -2.16
C ILE A 188 17.40 -5.30 -3.49
N TYR A 189 16.41 -5.36 -4.38
CA TYR A 189 16.50 -5.86 -5.74
C TYR A 189 16.32 -4.73 -6.74
N ASN A 190 17.01 -4.79 -7.87
CA ASN A 190 16.67 -4.01 -9.06
C ASN A 190 15.44 -4.65 -9.73
N GLN A 191 14.46 -3.83 -10.09
CA GLN A 191 13.20 -4.30 -10.67
C GLN A 191 13.09 -3.86 -12.13
N VAL A 192 12.69 -4.79 -12.99
CA VAL A 192 12.22 -4.50 -14.35
C VAL A 192 10.86 -5.17 -14.52
N ALA A 193 9.83 -4.40 -14.85
CA ALA A 193 8.46 -4.90 -14.99
C ALA A 193 7.83 -4.42 -16.29
N LEU A 194 7.22 -5.34 -17.04
CA LEU A 194 6.39 -5.05 -18.19
C LEU A 194 4.92 -5.29 -17.83
N ARG A 195 4.07 -4.27 -18.01
CA ARG A 195 2.67 -4.28 -17.57
C ARG A 195 1.70 -4.02 -18.72
N PRO A 196 1.47 -4.99 -19.63
CA PRO A 196 0.45 -4.86 -20.64
C PRO A 196 -0.95 -4.93 -20.05
N GLU A 197 -1.84 -4.01 -20.46
CA GLU A 197 -3.26 -3.98 -20.08
C GLU A 197 -4.14 -3.98 -21.34
N LEU A 198 -5.14 -4.87 -21.35
CA LEU A 198 -6.13 -5.01 -22.40
C LEU A 198 -7.52 -4.71 -21.82
N SER A 199 -8.29 -3.86 -22.48
CA SER A 199 -9.63 -3.47 -22.03
C SER A 199 -10.61 -3.45 -23.20
N PHE A 200 -11.54 -4.42 -23.22
CA PHE A 200 -12.57 -4.59 -24.26
C PHE A 200 -13.97 -4.69 -23.63
N GLY A 201 -14.69 -3.59 -23.59
CA GLY A 201 -16.04 -3.55 -23.04
C GLY A 201 -16.07 -3.99 -21.57
N LYS A 202 -16.67 -5.15 -21.28
CA LYS A 202 -16.73 -5.72 -19.94
C LYS A 202 -15.45 -6.47 -19.53
N LEU A 203 -14.63 -6.88 -20.49
CA LEU A 203 -13.39 -7.61 -20.26
C LEU A 203 -12.25 -6.63 -19.99
N GLY A 204 -11.50 -6.88 -18.94
CA GLY A 204 -10.21 -6.24 -18.66
C GLY A 204 -9.20 -7.29 -18.23
N ILE A 205 -7.98 -7.24 -18.78
CA ILE A 205 -6.88 -8.13 -18.42
C ILE A 205 -5.64 -7.26 -18.23
N GLY A 206 -4.98 -7.41 -17.10
CA GLY A 206 -3.69 -6.80 -16.82
C GLY A 206 -2.67 -7.86 -16.48
N PHE A 207 -1.44 -7.66 -16.93
CA PHE A 207 -0.29 -8.50 -16.59
C PHE A 207 0.73 -7.68 -15.81
N ASP A 208 1.59 -8.37 -15.06
CA ASP A 208 2.74 -7.81 -14.39
C ASP A 208 3.90 -8.80 -14.54
N LEU A 209 4.66 -8.61 -15.61
CA LEU A 209 5.82 -9.44 -15.94
C LEU A 209 7.05 -8.78 -15.28
N VAL A 210 7.30 -9.11 -14.03
CA VAL A 210 8.37 -8.52 -13.23
C VAL A 210 9.54 -9.47 -13.11
N MET A 211 10.76 -8.91 -13.14
CA MET A 211 12.01 -9.55 -12.79
C MET A 211 12.67 -8.74 -11.69
N TYR A 212 13.09 -9.42 -10.64
CA TYR A 212 13.90 -8.86 -9.56
C TYR A 212 15.33 -9.36 -9.72
N ILE A 213 16.28 -8.43 -9.73
CA ILE A 213 17.71 -8.71 -9.99
C ILE A 213 18.49 -8.23 -8.78
N ASP A 214 19.27 -9.11 -8.17
CA ASP A 214 20.10 -8.78 -7.02
C ASP A 214 21.30 -7.89 -7.42
N ASN A 215 22.13 -7.51 -6.44
CA ASN A 215 23.31 -6.68 -6.67
C ASN A 215 24.43 -7.43 -7.42
N GLU A 216 24.37 -8.75 -7.50
CA GLU A 216 25.30 -9.61 -8.22
C GLU A 216 24.87 -9.84 -9.68
N GLY A 217 23.65 -9.41 -10.03
CA GLY A 217 23.07 -9.56 -11.37
C GLY A 217 22.27 -10.85 -11.57
N ASN A 218 22.00 -11.62 -10.50
CA ASN A 218 21.20 -12.82 -10.58
C ASN A 218 19.71 -12.44 -10.54
N VAL A 219 18.91 -13.12 -11.38
CA VAL A 219 17.44 -12.98 -11.33
C VAL A 219 16.93 -13.85 -10.17
N ARG A 220 16.11 -13.24 -9.31
CA ARG A 220 15.39 -13.96 -8.26
C ARG A 220 14.50 -15.01 -8.90
N LYS A 221 14.64 -16.26 -8.50
CA LYS A 221 13.97 -17.39 -9.15
C LYS A 221 12.52 -17.55 -8.74
N ASP A 222 12.18 -17.23 -7.51
CA ASP A 222 10.85 -17.40 -6.88
C ASP A 222 9.67 -16.90 -7.74
N GLU A 223 9.91 -16.04 -8.74
CA GLU A 223 8.87 -15.57 -9.64
C GLU A 223 8.78 -16.32 -10.96
N TRP A 224 9.67 -17.28 -11.26
CA TRP A 224 9.80 -17.86 -12.61
C TRP A 224 10.17 -19.33 -12.64
N ASP A 225 10.25 -20.04 -11.51
CA ASP A 225 10.77 -21.41 -11.40
C ASP A 225 9.66 -22.47 -11.46
N GLU A 226 8.40 -22.10 -11.16
CA GLU A 226 7.26 -23.01 -11.23
C GLU A 226 6.26 -22.68 -12.33
N PRO A 227 5.54 -23.69 -12.90
CA PRO A 227 4.45 -23.44 -13.85
C PRO A 227 3.33 -22.59 -13.27
N SER A 228 3.11 -22.62 -11.96
CA SER A 228 2.13 -21.80 -11.23
C SER A 228 2.46 -20.31 -11.28
N ASP A 229 3.72 -19.92 -11.47
CA ASP A 229 4.17 -18.53 -11.51
C ASP A 229 3.68 -17.78 -12.74
N PHE A 230 3.41 -18.51 -13.83
CA PHE A 230 2.76 -17.89 -14.99
C PHE A 230 1.36 -17.37 -14.68
N ILE A 231 0.65 -18.00 -13.72
CA ILE A 231 -0.65 -17.53 -13.23
C ILE A 231 -0.46 -16.25 -12.43
N ASP A 232 0.61 -16.14 -11.67
CA ASP A 232 0.94 -14.97 -10.87
C ASP A 232 1.27 -13.74 -11.72
N LYS A 233 1.69 -13.93 -12.97
CA LYS A 233 1.93 -12.81 -13.91
C LYS A 233 0.63 -12.14 -14.38
N ILE A 234 -0.52 -12.76 -14.17
CA ILE A 234 -1.81 -12.12 -14.42
C ILE A 234 -2.14 -11.24 -13.22
N LEU A 235 -1.96 -9.92 -13.36
CA LEU A 235 -2.29 -8.94 -12.33
C LEU A 235 -3.78 -8.96 -12.02
N TYR A 236 -4.62 -8.97 -13.06
CA TYR A 236 -6.06 -9.17 -12.94
C TYR A 236 -6.68 -9.64 -14.26
N LEU A 237 -7.78 -10.38 -14.12
CA LEU A 237 -8.77 -10.60 -15.16
C LEU A 237 -10.13 -10.15 -14.59
N ARG A 238 -10.80 -9.25 -15.29
CA ARG A 238 -12.09 -8.71 -14.90
C ARG A 238 -13.13 -8.93 -15.99
N TRP A 239 -14.32 -9.34 -15.59
CA TRP A 239 -15.51 -9.37 -16.44
C TRP A 239 -16.67 -8.69 -15.74
N GLY A 240 -17.17 -7.60 -16.28
CA GLY A 240 -18.31 -6.86 -15.75
C GLY A 240 -18.05 -6.16 -14.41
N GLN A 241 -19.15 -5.84 -13.71
CA GLN A 241 -19.18 -5.18 -12.40
C GLN A 241 -20.17 -5.91 -11.48
N LYS A 242 -20.09 -5.73 -10.16
CA LYS A 242 -20.98 -6.38 -9.17
C LYS A 242 -22.49 -6.20 -9.45
N SER A 243 -22.88 -5.17 -10.18
CA SER A 243 -24.27 -4.93 -10.60
C SER A 243 -24.70 -5.70 -11.86
N ASP A 244 -23.77 -6.30 -12.59
CA ASP A 244 -24.10 -7.08 -13.79
C ASP A 244 -24.70 -8.45 -13.42
N PRO A 245 -25.46 -9.08 -14.33
CA PRO A 245 -25.98 -10.43 -14.11
C PRO A 245 -24.92 -11.48 -13.80
N PHE A 246 -23.75 -11.35 -14.40
CA PHE A 246 -22.54 -12.11 -14.07
C PHE A 246 -21.35 -11.16 -14.04
N TRP A 247 -20.52 -11.32 -13.05
CA TRP A 247 -19.26 -10.58 -12.90
C TRP A 247 -18.18 -11.45 -12.31
N LEU A 248 -16.93 -11.14 -12.64
CA LEU A 248 -15.75 -11.85 -12.18
C LEU A 248 -14.61 -10.85 -12.01
N LYS A 249 -13.86 -10.99 -10.94
CA LYS A 249 -12.54 -10.44 -10.74
C LYS A 249 -11.62 -11.56 -10.26
N TRP A 250 -10.56 -11.82 -11.00
CA TRP A 250 -9.54 -12.81 -10.71
C TRP A 250 -8.17 -12.14 -10.67
N GLY A 251 -7.27 -12.59 -9.78
CA GLY A 251 -5.94 -11.99 -9.57
C GLY A 251 -5.88 -11.17 -8.30
N SER A 252 -5.37 -9.95 -8.41
CA SER A 252 -5.26 -9.00 -7.30
C SER A 252 -6.63 -8.50 -6.85
N LEU A 253 -6.96 -8.70 -5.59
CA LEU A 253 -8.22 -8.31 -4.97
C LEU A 253 -7.96 -7.20 -3.94
N ASN A 254 -8.69 -6.10 -4.08
CA ASN A 254 -8.63 -4.98 -3.15
C ASN A 254 -10.03 -4.60 -2.70
N ASN A 255 -10.19 -4.26 -1.43
CA ASN A 255 -11.41 -3.74 -0.84
C ASN A 255 -12.61 -4.70 -1.00
N VAL A 256 -12.41 -5.99 -0.72
CA VAL A 256 -13.51 -6.98 -0.73
C VAL A 256 -14.26 -6.89 0.58
N THR A 257 -15.59 -6.71 0.48
CA THR A 257 -16.49 -6.63 1.63
C THR A 257 -17.70 -7.50 1.34
N LEU A 258 -18.07 -8.37 2.28
CA LEU A 258 -19.30 -9.18 2.23
C LEU A 258 -20.33 -8.63 3.20
N GLY A 259 -21.59 -8.56 2.76
CA GLY A 259 -22.68 -8.00 3.55
C GLY A 259 -22.49 -6.52 3.85
N TYR A 260 -22.77 -6.17 5.09
CA TYR A 260 -22.48 -4.84 5.62
C TYR A 260 -21.10 -4.75 6.25
N GLY A 261 -20.30 -5.82 6.17
CA GLY A 261 -18.91 -5.84 6.58
C GLY A 261 -18.67 -6.22 8.04
N GLY A 262 -19.60 -6.88 8.68
CA GLY A 262 -19.43 -7.31 10.08
C GLY A 262 -18.38 -8.40 10.27
N LEU A 263 -18.19 -9.29 9.28
CA LEU A 263 -17.15 -10.33 9.27
C LEU A 263 -15.96 -9.95 8.40
N LEU A 264 -16.19 -9.73 7.10
CA LEU A 264 -15.15 -9.42 6.10
C LEU A 264 -15.38 -8.02 5.56
N ASN A 265 -14.42 -7.14 5.79
CA ASN A 265 -14.53 -5.73 5.41
C ASN A 265 -13.22 -5.16 4.88
N GLY A 266 -13.25 -4.72 3.62
CA GLY A 266 -12.11 -4.04 3.00
C GLY A 266 -10.91 -4.94 2.74
N TYR A 267 -11.07 -6.26 2.74
CA TYR A 267 -9.96 -7.21 2.57
C TYR A 267 -9.18 -6.97 1.27
N SER A 268 -7.87 -7.13 1.35
CA SER A 268 -6.93 -7.05 0.23
C SER A 268 -5.91 -8.20 0.29
N ASN A 269 -5.76 -8.94 -0.81
CA ASN A 269 -4.72 -9.96 -0.93
C ASN A 269 -3.37 -9.39 -1.41
N MET A 270 -3.27 -8.06 -1.49
CA MET A 270 -2.07 -7.34 -1.96
C MET A 270 -1.21 -6.80 -0.82
N MET A 271 -1.55 -7.08 0.42
CA MET A 271 -0.87 -6.46 1.57
C MET A 271 0.55 -6.98 1.79
N GLU A 272 0.89 -8.16 1.29
CA GLU A 272 2.23 -8.74 1.35
C GLU A 272 3.04 -8.56 0.06
N PHE A 273 2.40 -8.04 -1.00
CA PHE A 273 3.10 -7.74 -2.26
C PHE A 273 4.18 -6.67 -2.05
N PRO A 274 5.39 -6.78 -2.63
CA PRO A 274 5.83 -7.78 -3.60
C PRO A 274 6.41 -9.08 -3.00
N SER A 275 6.58 -9.16 -1.69
CA SER A 275 7.22 -10.33 -1.04
C SER A 275 6.43 -11.63 -1.25
N VAL A 276 5.09 -11.53 -1.17
CA VAL A 276 4.18 -12.64 -1.45
C VAL A 276 3.13 -12.19 -2.46
N ARG A 277 2.97 -12.96 -3.52
CA ARG A 277 1.95 -12.72 -4.54
C ARG A 277 0.80 -13.70 -4.42
N LYS A 278 -0.40 -13.18 -4.26
CA LYS A 278 -1.64 -13.98 -4.14
C LYS A 278 -2.57 -13.74 -5.32
N VAL A 279 -3.13 -14.81 -5.85
CA VAL A 279 -4.11 -14.78 -6.95
C VAL A 279 -5.44 -15.24 -6.42
N GLY A 280 -6.34 -14.29 -6.21
CA GLY A 280 -7.67 -14.57 -5.67
C GLY A 280 -8.78 -14.55 -6.72
N ILE A 281 -9.98 -14.90 -6.28
CA ILE A 281 -11.22 -14.80 -7.06
C ILE A 281 -12.27 -14.05 -6.24
N ASN A 282 -12.97 -13.11 -6.90
CA ASN A 282 -14.20 -12.55 -6.39
C ASN A 282 -15.20 -12.50 -7.55
N THR A 283 -16.28 -13.27 -7.46
CA THR A 283 -17.25 -13.47 -8.54
C THR A 283 -18.67 -13.57 -8.02
N GLY A 284 -19.64 -13.30 -8.86
CA GLY A 284 -21.03 -13.44 -8.47
C GLY A 284 -22.01 -13.43 -9.64
N ILE A 285 -23.23 -13.85 -9.31
CA ILE A 285 -24.36 -13.92 -10.23
C ILE A 285 -25.55 -13.19 -9.60
N ASN A 286 -26.20 -12.33 -10.40
CA ASN A 286 -27.45 -11.66 -10.06
C ASN A 286 -28.54 -12.12 -11.02
N TYR A 287 -29.53 -12.84 -10.52
CA TYR A 287 -30.64 -13.35 -11.33
C TYR A 287 -31.99 -13.07 -10.66
N GLY A 288 -32.77 -12.18 -11.26
CA GLY A 288 -34.04 -11.74 -10.69
C GLY A 288 -33.83 -11.10 -9.31
N ASN A 289 -34.43 -11.71 -8.31
CA ASN A 289 -34.29 -11.24 -6.90
C ASN A 289 -33.16 -11.92 -6.13
N PHE A 290 -32.44 -12.84 -6.74
CA PHE A 290 -31.34 -13.57 -6.13
C PHE A 290 -30.02 -12.97 -6.53
N GLY A 291 -29.10 -12.86 -5.57
CA GLY A 291 -27.70 -12.51 -5.79
C GLY A 291 -26.78 -13.49 -5.05
N THR A 292 -25.65 -13.79 -5.66
CA THR A 292 -24.60 -14.61 -5.04
C THR A 292 -23.26 -13.94 -5.22
N GLU A 293 -22.36 -14.14 -4.24
CA GLU A 293 -20.99 -13.72 -4.32
C GLU A 293 -20.09 -14.81 -3.71
N ILE A 294 -19.00 -15.13 -4.39
CA ILE A 294 -17.97 -16.06 -3.95
C ILE A 294 -16.65 -15.30 -3.94
N PHE A 295 -15.93 -15.44 -2.86
CA PHE A 295 -14.61 -14.85 -2.66
C PHE A 295 -13.62 -15.93 -2.24
N LEU A 296 -12.40 -15.88 -2.79
CA LEU A 296 -11.26 -16.72 -2.45
C LEU A 296 -10.01 -15.84 -2.45
N SER A 297 -9.26 -15.81 -1.36
CA SER A 297 -8.10 -14.92 -1.23
C SER A 297 -6.91 -15.33 -2.09
N ASN A 298 -6.63 -16.64 -2.16
CA ASN A 298 -5.55 -17.21 -2.95
C ASN A 298 -5.92 -18.61 -3.46
N MET A 299 -5.79 -18.81 -4.75
CA MET A 299 -6.10 -20.10 -5.39
C MET A 299 -5.03 -21.17 -5.10
N LYS A 300 -3.75 -20.77 -4.99
CA LYS A 300 -2.66 -21.71 -4.68
C LYS A 300 -2.91 -22.35 -3.31
N ASP A 301 -3.20 -21.55 -2.30
CA ASP A 301 -3.40 -22.02 -0.92
C ASP A 301 -4.70 -22.84 -0.78
N PHE A 302 -5.67 -22.67 -1.67
CA PHE A 302 -6.91 -23.45 -1.62
C PHE A 302 -6.65 -24.96 -1.77
N SER A 303 -5.78 -25.35 -2.69
CA SER A 303 -5.41 -26.75 -2.89
C SER A 303 -4.59 -27.34 -1.73
N ARG A 304 -3.94 -26.45 -0.95
CA ARG A 304 -3.16 -26.79 0.26
C ARG A 304 -3.98 -26.71 1.55
N GLY A 305 -5.31 -26.38 1.45
CA GLY A 305 -6.18 -26.27 2.62
C GLY A 305 -6.01 -25.00 3.43
N GLY A 306 -5.44 -23.95 2.85
CA GLY A 306 -4.99 -22.79 3.61
C GLY A 306 -5.48 -21.41 3.14
N THR A 307 -6.63 -21.30 2.49
CA THR A 307 -7.12 -20.01 1.98
C THR A 307 -8.20 -19.37 2.85
N LEU A 308 -8.38 -18.05 2.71
CA LEU A 308 -9.56 -17.34 3.18
C LEU A 308 -10.65 -17.41 2.10
N LEU A 309 -11.79 -18.01 2.46
CA LEU A 309 -12.97 -18.21 1.61
C LEU A 309 -14.14 -17.36 2.13
N GLY A 310 -14.93 -16.79 1.22
CA GLY A 310 -16.18 -16.10 1.54
C GLY A 310 -17.29 -16.49 0.58
N LEU A 311 -18.47 -16.68 1.12
CA LEU A 311 -19.71 -16.98 0.36
C LEU A 311 -20.81 -16.02 0.81
N ARG A 312 -21.56 -15.47 -0.12
CA ARG A 312 -22.74 -14.65 0.16
C ARG A 312 -23.89 -15.05 -0.74
N GLY A 313 -25.08 -15.18 -0.16
CA GLY A 313 -26.34 -15.28 -0.85
C GLY A 313 -27.26 -14.13 -0.44
N THR A 314 -28.00 -13.55 -1.38
CA THR A 314 -28.99 -12.51 -1.12
C THR A 314 -30.31 -12.80 -1.81
N TYR A 315 -31.39 -12.38 -1.16
CA TYR A 315 -32.73 -12.45 -1.73
C TYR A 315 -33.49 -11.14 -1.45
N ARG A 316 -33.97 -10.50 -2.50
CA ARG A 316 -34.84 -9.34 -2.42
C ARG A 316 -36.29 -9.81 -2.50
N ILE A 317 -37.12 -9.45 -1.52
CA ILE A 317 -38.47 -9.98 -1.40
C ILE A 317 -39.33 -9.61 -2.64
N SER A 318 -39.43 -8.32 -2.94
CA SER A 318 -40.15 -7.84 -4.13
C SER A 318 -39.82 -6.35 -4.41
N ASP A 319 -40.29 -5.85 -5.56
CA ASP A 319 -40.18 -4.41 -5.86
C ASP A 319 -41.13 -3.56 -5.02
N ALA A 320 -42.28 -4.10 -4.60
CA ALA A 320 -43.23 -3.41 -3.74
C ALA A 320 -42.75 -3.38 -2.28
N LEU A 321 -42.02 -4.40 -1.83
CA LEU A 321 -41.39 -4.50 -0.52
C LEU A 321 -39.90 -4.80 -0.72
N PRO A 322 -39.04 -3.80 -0.94
CA PRO A 322 -37.66 -4.01 -1.38
C PRO A 322 -36.72 -4.39 -0.23
N ILE A 323 -37.20 -5.21 0.70
CA ILE A 323 -36.37 -5.79 1.76
C ILE A 323 -35.42 -6.79 1.10
N THR A 324 -34.13 -6.66 1.41
CA THR A 324 -33.09 -7.62 1.03
C THR A 324 -32.65 -8.39 2.27
N ILE A 325 -32.64 -9.71 2.15
CA ILE A 325 -32.11 -10.63 3.16
C ILE A 325 -30.81 -11.19 2.62
N GLY A 326 -29.78 -11.23 3.45
CA GLY A 326 -28.45 -11.75 3.12
C GLY A 326 -27.98 -12.80 4.09
N MET A 327 -27.19 -13.74 3.59
CA MET A 327 -26.45 -14.71 4.40
C MET A 327 -25.01 -14.72 3.95
N ASN A 328 -24.09 -14.72 4.91
CA ASN A 328 -22.66 -14.72 4.69
C ASN A 328 -22.01 -15.91 5.39
N PHE A 329 -21.01 -16.47 4.77
CA PHE A 329 -20.08 -17.40 5.37
C PHE A 329 -18.67 -16.96 5.02
N VAL A 330 -17.78 -16.90 6.01
CA VAL A 330 -16.37 -16.58 5.82
C VAL A 330 -15.56 -17.59 6.62
N GLN A 331 -14.54 -18.16 6.01
CA GLN A 331 -13.66 -19.11 6.68
C GLN A 331 -12.21 -18.92 6.23
N ASP A 332 -11.32 -18.74 7.17
CA ASP A 332 -9.92 -19.07 6.98
C ASP A 332 -9.73 -20.54 7.32
N MET A 333 -9.33 -21.31 6.32
CA MET A 333 -9.21 -22.76 6.44
C MET A 333 -8.06 -23.17 7.36
N ASN A 334 -6.97 -22.37 7.39
CA ASN A 334 -5.85 -22.55 8.29
C ASN A 334 -5.00 -21.26 8.35
N GLN A 335 -5.00 -20.56 9.48
CA GLN A 335 -4.25 -19.31 9.63
C GLN A 335 -2.73 -19.51 9.48
N PHE A 336 -2.19 -20.71 9.76
CA PHE A 336 -0.76 -21.00 9.56
C PHE A 336 -0.31 -20.97 8.11
N SER A 337 -1.21 -21.07 7.15
CA SER A 337 -0.90 -20.85 5.72
C SER A 337 -0.49 -19.41 5.39
N GLY A 338 -0.48 -18.50 6.37
CA GLY A 338 0.15 -17.19 6.25
C GLY A 338 1.68 -17.25 6.41
N LEU A 339 2.26 -18.34 6.90
CA LEU A 339 3.71 -18.54 6.88
C LEU A 339 4.18 -18.78 5.45
N LYS A 340 5.35 -18.23 5.12
CA LYS A 340 5.97 -18.46 3.82
C LYS A 340 6.41 -19.93 3.72
N ASP A 341 6.03 -20.58 2.63
CA ASP A 341 6.34 -21.96 2.27
C ASP A 341 6.60 -21.94 0.76
N THR A 342 7.89 -21.88 0.40
CA THR A 342 8.33 -21.59 -0.96
C THR A 342 8.08 -22.75 -1.91
N ASP A 343 8.39 -23.98 -1.52
CA ASP A 343 8.23 -25.16 -2.37
C ASP A 343 6.88 -25.88 -2.22
N GLY A 344 6.11 -25.51 -1.17
CA GLY A 344 4.73 -25.92 -0.99
C GLY A 344 4.55 -27.31 -0.40
N ASP A 345 5.48 -27.80 0.38
CA ASP A 345 5.41 -29.09 1.04
C ASP A 345 4.71 -29.08 2.41
N ASN A 346 4.31 -27.88 2.88
CA ASN A 346 3.69 -27.53 4.15
C ASN A 346 4.64 -27.42 5.33
N TYR A 347 5.96 -27.47 5.12
CA TYR A 347 6.94 -27.02 6.08
C TYR A 347 7.31 -25.57 5.75
N PRO A 348 6.94 -24.60 6.58
CA PRO A 348 7.27 -23.20 6.28
C PRO A 348 8.78 -22.97 6.24
N ASP A 349 9.25 -22.12 5.32
CA ASP A 349 10.67 -21.77 5.10
C ASP A 349 11.45 -21.50 6.40
N LEU A 350 10.77 -21.05 7.45
CA LEU A 350 11.37 -20.74 8.75
C LEU A 350 11.80 -21.98 9.52
N PHE A 351 11.19 -23.11 9.26
CA PHE A 351 11.39 -24.37 9.95
C PHE A 351 12.00 -25.43 9.04
N ASP A 352 12.18 -25.12 7.78
CA ASP A 352 12.64 -25.98 6.72
C ASP A 352 14.10 -25.65 6.35
N ASP A 353 14.98 -26.62 6.48
CA ASP A 353 16.39 -26.48 6.10
C ASP A 353 16.56 -26.51 4.55
N PHE A 354 15.54 -27.00 3.80
CA PHE A 354 15.54 -27.12 2.34
C PHE A 354 14.35 -26.37 1.68
N PRO A 355 14.16 -25.08 1.88
CA PRO A 355 12.93 -24.35 1.53
C PRO A 355 12.66 -24.24 0.01
N ASN A 356 13.45 -24.90 -0.83
CA ASN A 356 13.27 -24.98 -2.27
C ASN A 356 13.20 -26.44 -2.79
N ASP A 357 13.13 -27.42 -1.90
CA ASP A 357 13.02 -28.85 -2.28
C ASP A 357 11.93 -29.55 -1.48
N LYS A 358 10.72 -29.58 -2.00
CA LYS A 358 9.52 -30.17 -1.39
C LYS A 358 9.61 -31.63 -0.95
N GLU A 359 10.70 -32.33 -1.22
CA GLU A 359 10.96 -33.70 -0.81
C GLU A 359 11.83 -33.78 0.45
N LEU A 360 12.44 -32.64 0.88
CA LEU A 360 13.40 -32.55 1.98
C LEU A 360 13.00 -31.45 2.96
N TRP A 361 13.36 -31.58 4.28
CA TRP A 361 13.05 -30.57 5.32
C TRP A 361 14.00 -30.52 6.52
N ASN A 362 14.80 -31.53 6.82
CA ASN A 362 15.75 -31.53 7.95
C ASN A 362 17.18 -31.80 7.53
N ASP A 363 18.09 -31.01 8.11
CA ASP A 363 19.54 -31.11 8.05
C ASP A 363 20.08 -30.73 9.45
N THR A 364 20.50 -31.71 10.24
CA THR A 364 20.81 -31.50 11.65
C THR A 364 22.14 -30.77 11.85
N ASP A 365 23.16 -31.07 11.06
CA ASP A 365 24.49 -30.47 11.18
C ASP A 365 24.70 -29.27 10.24
N GLY A 366 23.80 -29.07 9.24
CA GLY A 366 23.83 -27.92 8.33
C GLY A 366 24.81 -28.06 7.18
N ASP A 367 25.19 -29.30 6.79
CA ASP A 367 26.12 -29.55 5.71
C ASP A 367 25.48 -29.50 4.31
N GLY A 368 24.14 -29.45 4.24
CA GLY A 368 23.35 -29.43 3.00
C GLY A 368 22.95 -30.80 2.49
N ILE A 369 23.13 -31.85 3.27
CA ILE A 369 22.66 -33.22 3.00
C ILE A 369 21.53 -33.54 4.00
N ALA A 370 20.38 -33.99 3.48
CA ALA A 370 19.23 -34.23 4.35
C ALA A 370 19.42 -35.50 5.21
N ASP A 371 19.02 -35.38 6.48
CA ASP A 371 18.97 -36.50 7.44
C ASP A 371 18.08 -37.63 6.96
N LEU A 372 18.27 -38.83 7.48
CA LEU A 372 17.41 -40.00 7.18
C LEU A 372 15.91 -39.71 7.46
N ASN A 373 15.60 -38.89 8.45
CA ASN A 373 14.24 -38.43 8.78
C ASN A 373 13.90 -37.05 8.19
N GLY A 374 14.79 -36.49 7.39
CA GLY A 374 14.75 -35.14 6.88
C GLY A 374 14.06 -34.96 5.52
N GLY A 375 13.32 -35.98 5.07
CA GLY A 375 12.63 -35.87 3.80
C GLY A 375 11.71 -37.04 3.48
N SER A 376 10.89 -36.87 2.43
CA SER A 376 9.99 -37.91 1.89
C SER A 376 10.72 -38.86 0.93
N LYS A 377 11.85 -38.43 0.34
CA LYS A 377 12.60 -39.16 -0.66
C LYS A 377 14.07 -38.81 -0.56
N ALA A 378 14.94 -39.85 -0.57
CA ALA A 378 16.36 -39.65 -0.53
C ALA A 378 16.87 -38.79 -1.70
N PRO A 379 17.73 -37.79 -1.41
CA PRO A 379 18.37 -36.98 -2.45
C PRO A 379 19.29 -37.80 -3.35
N ASN A 380 19.67 -37.20 -4.48
CA ASN A 380 20.69 -37.80 -5.35
C ASN A 380 22.05 -37.80 -4.63
N GLY A 381 22.46 -38.92 -4.10
CA GLY A 381 23.66 -39.07 -3.25
C GLY A 381 23.37 -39.88 -2.01
N GLY A 382 22.12 -40.04 -1.64
CA GLY A 382 21.65 -40.74 -0.44
C GLY A 382 21.38 -39.77 0.70
N TRP A 383 20.86 -40.30 1.79
CA TRP A 383 20.71 -39.61 3.06
C TRP A 383 22.08 -39.34 3.69
N ASP A 384 22.15 -38.36 4.54
CA ASP A 384 23.31 -38.14 5.36
C ASP A 384 23.61 -39.41 6.22
N ILE A 385 24.88 -39.71 6.39
CA ILE A 385 25.39 -40.87 7.14
C ILE A 385 26.15 -40.45 8.40
N ASP A 386 26.34 -39.16 8.65
CA ASP A 386 26.95 -38.51 9.81
C ASP A 386 26.15 -37.25 10.17
N ALA A 387 24.86 -37.44 10.32
CA ALA A 387 23.86 -36.38 10.41
C ALA A 387 24.01 -35.44 11.63
N ASP A 388 24.86 -35.75 12.60
CA ASP A 388 25.19 -34.84 13.71
C ASP A 388 26.59 -34.18 13.54
N GLY A 389 27.29 -34.44 12.42
CA GLY A 389 28.54 -33.80 12.04
C GLY A 389 29.74 -34.13 12.94
N ASN A 390 29.66 -35.22 13.69
CA ASN A 390 30.71 -35.58 14.68
C ASN A 390 31.83 -36.47 14.12
N ASN A 391 31.78 -36.84 12.85
CA ASN A 391 32.68 -37.75 12.13
C ASN A 391 32.60 -39.21 12.58
N ILE A 392 31.48 -39.63 13.15
CA ILE A 392 31.15 -41.01 13.45
C ILE A 392 29.90 -41.37 12.67
N LEU A 393 29.93 -42.49 11.95
CA LEU A 393 28.77 -42.90 11.16
C LEU A 393 27.52 -43.12 12.05
N ASP A 394 26.37 -42.63 11.65
CA ASP A 394 25.08 -42.78 12.36
C ASP A 394 24.81 -44.26 12.73
N SER A 395 25.17 -45.17 11.85
CA SER A 395 25.03 -46.61 12.06
C SER A 395 25.90 -47.16 13.19
N GLU A 396 26.94 -46.45 13.63
CA GLU A 396 27.86 -46.81 14.70
C GLU A 396 27.57 -46.08 16.02
N GLN A 397 26.60 -45.11 15.99
CA GLN A 397 26.17 -44.33 17.16
C GLN A 397 24.98 -44.95 17.86
N SER A 398 24.98 -44.92 19.20
CA SER A 398 23.85 -45.33 20.02
C SER A 398 23.07 -44.15 20.61
N ASP A 399 23.61 -42.95 20.52
CA ASP A 399 23.12 -41.70 21.11
C ASP A 399 22.90 -40.60 20.05
N LEU A 400 22.71 -40.99 18.80
CA LEU A 400 22.36 -40.08 17.69
C LEU A 400 21.10 -39.28 18.02
N ASN A 401 21.25 -37.97 18.00
CA ASN A 401 20.17 -37.03 18.33
C ASN A 401 19.91 -36.11 17.15
N LEU A 402 19.06 -36.57 16.24
CA LEU A 402 18.63 -35.77 15.09
C LEU A 402 17.61 -34.70 15.48
N LYS A 403 17.53 -33.61 14.72
CA LYS A 403 16.44 -32.66 14.81
C LYS A 403 15.09 -33.38 14.72
N PRO A 404 14.10 -33.03 15.56
CA PRO A 404 12.75 -33.56 15.41
C PRO A 404 12.14 -33.07 14.08
N GLU A 405 11.09 -33.75 13.61
CA GLU A 405 10.33 -33.28 12.46
C GLU A 405 9.91 -31.82 12.72
N PRO A 406 10.16 -30.89 11.77
CA PRO A 406 9.89 -29.48 11.97
C PRO A 406 8.39 -29.19 12.00
N PHE A 407 8.02 -27.95 12.35
CA PHE A 407 6.65 -27.53 12.36
C PHE A 407 6.03 -27.65 10.96
N LYS A 408 4.98 -28.45 10.85
CA LYS A 408 4.19 -28.62 9.64
C LYS A 408 2.86 -27.89 9.75
N SER A 409 2.60 -26.95 8.86
CA SER A 409 1.42 -26.08 8.91
C SER A 409 0.09 -26.84 8.88
N THR A 410 0.08 -28.07 8.31
CA THR A 410 -1.10 -28.94 8.24
C THR A 410 -1.32 -29.80 9.49
N ASN A 411 -0.32 -29.92 10.37
CA ASN A 411 -0.46 -30.68 11.60
C ASN A 411 -1.26 -29.95 12.69
N SER A 412 -1.45 -28.64 12.53
CA SER A 412 -2.21 -27.79 13.47
C SER A 412 -3.25 -26.99 12.70
N GLU A 413 -4.50 -27.41 12.79
CA GLU A 413 -5.60 -26.72 12.10
C GLU A 413 -6.05 -25.50 12.89
N ALA A 414 -5.63 -24.31 12.44
CA ALA A 414 -6.04 -23.03 13.02
C ALA A 414 -7.18 -22.38 12.22
N VAL A 415 -8.35 -23.02 12.25
CA VAL A 415 -9.54 -22.54 11.52
C VAL A 415 -10.19 -21.37 12.24
N ALA A 416 -10.46 -20.28 11.50
CA ALA A 416 -11.31 -19.18 11.90
C ALA A 416 -12.50 -19.07 10.96
N GLN A 417 -13.74 -19.19 11.46
CA GLN A 417 -14.95 -19.19 10.60
C GLN A 417 -16.04 -18.28 11.19
N GLY A 418 -16.82 -17.68 10.31
CA GLY A 418 -17.95 -16.84 10.67
C GLY A 418 -19.17 -17.08 9.80
N PHE A 419 -20.35 -16.95 10.43
CA PHE A 419 -21.63 -16.93 9.75
C PHE A 419 -22.31 -15.60 10.01
N GLY A 420 -22.88 -15.00 8.98
CA GLY A 420 -23.64 -13.76 9.06
C GLY A 420 -25.02 -13.88 8.46
N PHE A 421 -25.95 -13.17 9.04
CA PHE A 421 -27.29 -12.95 8.52
C PHE A 421 -27.59 -11.46 8.55
N ASP A 422 -28.10 -10.93 7.45
CA ASP A 422 -28.42 -9.50 7.37
C ASP A 422 -29.79 -9.25 6.73
N ILE A 423 -30.35 -8.11 7.09
CA ILE A 423 -31.60 -7.60 6.51
C ILE A 423 -31.44 -6.11 6.25
N GLY A 424 -31.76 -5.66 5.06
CA GLY A 424 -31.71 -4.26 4.66
C GLY A 424 -33.01 -3.79 4.05
N TYR A 425 -33.36 -2.53 4.35
CA TYR A 425 -34.53 -1.86 3.80
C TYR A 425 -34.15 -0.46 3.28
N PRO A 426 -34.26 -0.21 1.97
CA PRO A 426 -34.04 1.12 1.41
C PRO A 426 -35.26 2.02 1.71
N VAL A 427 -35.13 2.86 2.74
CA VAL A 427 -36.18 3.77 3.21
C VAL A 427 -36.46 4.87 2.19
N LEU A 428 -35.39 5.37 1.56
CA LEU A 428 -35.45 6.43 0.56
C LEU A 428 -34.47 6.15 -0.57
N LYS A 429 -34.91 6.34 -1.79
CA LYS A 429 -34.07 6.23 -2.98
C LYS A 429 -34.36 7.36 -3.95
N SER A 430 -33.49 8.39 -3.94
CA SER A 430 -33.56 9.50 -4.88
C SER A 430 -32.15 9.83 -5.41
N ARG A 431 -32.05 10.74 -6.38
CA ARG A 431 -30.74 11.20 -6.89
C ARG A 431 -29.96 12.02 -5.85
N ALA A 432 -30.66 12.75 -5.00
CA ALA A 432 -30.05 13.63 -4.01
C ALA A 432 -29.72 12.87 -2.72
N LEU A 433 -30.57 11.92 -2.33
CA LEU A 433 -30.43 11.20 -1.07
C LEU A 433 -30.93 9.77 -1.23
N SER A 434 -30.10 8.79 -0.89
CA SER A 434 -30.58 7.44 -0.59
C SER A 434 -30.33 7.15 0.89
N LEU A 435 -31.29 6.46 1.53
CA LEU A 435 -31.22 6.06 2.92
C LEU A 435 -31.63 4.60 3.03
N GLU A 436 -30.79 3.79 3.63
CA GLU A 436 -31.01 2.40 3.93
C GLU A 436 -30.87 2.15 5.43
N VAL A 437 -31.79 1.41 5.99
CA VAL A 437 -31.73 0.90 7.36
C VAL A 437 -31.45 -0.58 7.29
N TYR A 438 -30.56 -1.08 8.11
CA TYR A 438 -30.20 -2.49 8.13
C TYR A 438 -29.88 -2.99 9.53
N SER A 439 -29.85 -4.31 9.64
CA SER A 439 -29.30 -5.03 10.78
C SER A 439 -28.47 -6.20 10.28
N GLU A 440 -27.40 -6.50 10.96
CA GLU A 440 -26.53 -7.63 10.66
C GLU A 440 -26.20 -8.36 11.95
N PHE A 441 -26.42 -9.68 11.96
CA PHE A 441 -26.01 -10.59 13.05
C PHE A 441 -24.90 -11.48 12.53
N ASN A 442 -23.83 -11.60 13.28
CA ASN A 442 -22.67 -12.40 12.91
C ASN A 442 -22.23 -13.28 14.07
N THR A 443 -21.71 -14.45 13.75
CA THR A 443 -20.99 -15.32 14.67
C THR A 443 -19.56 -15.50 14.20
N LEU A 444 -18.64 -15.70 15.14
CA LEU A 444 -17.26 -16.04 14.87
C LEU A 444 -16.87 -17.21 15.75
N SER A 445 -16.18 -18.19 15.18
CA SER A 445 -15.76 -19.39 15.85
C SER A 445 -14.35 -19.76 15.44
N PHE A 446 -13.55 -20.16 16.41
CA PHE A 446 -12.18 -20.62 16.26
C PHE A 446 -12.12 -22.08 16.71
N SER A 447 -11.48 -22.94 15.89
CA SER A 447 -11.39 -24.36 16.21
C SER A 447 -10.55 -24.61 17.46
N GLN A 448 -10.82 -25.69 18.16
CA GLN A 448 -9.91 -26.24 19.15
C GLN A 448 -8.62 -26.69 18.43
N SER A 449 -7.47 -26.50 19.03
CA SER A 449 -6.24 -27.11 18.54
C SER A 449 -6.31 -28.62 18.69
N THR A 450 -6.09 -29.33 17.59
CA THR A 450 -6.08 -30.79 17.54
C THR A 450 -4.73 -31.37 17.13
N GLY A 451 -3.75 -30.51 16.80
CA GLY A 451 -2.44 -30.89 16.27
C GLY A 451 -1.30 -30.76 17.27
N ASP A 452 -0.14 -30.39 16.77
CA ASP A 452 1.06 -30.18 17.57
C ASP A 452 0.86 -29.05 18.60
N THR A 453 0.68 -29.45 19.87
CA THR A 453 0.43 -28.52 20.98
C THR A 453 1.66 -27.72 21.39
N THR A 454 2.84 -28.03 20.85
CA THR A 454 4.08 -27.29 21.10
C THR A 454 3.96 -25.87 20.57
N TYR A 455 3.39 -25.72 19.37
CA TYR A 455 3.24 -24.43 18.70
C TYR A 455 1.84 -23.85 18.86
N PHE A 456 0.82 -24.70 18.98
CA PHE A 456 -0.56 -24.26 18.97
C PHE A 456 -1.42 -25.06 19.93
N ASN A 457 -1.84 -24.41 21.02
CA ASN A 457 -2.76 -24.97 21.99
C ASN A 457 -3.86 -23.96 22.31
N ARG A 458 -5.11 -24.30 22.03
CA ARG A 458 -6.27 -23.53 22.44
C ARG A 458 -7.54 -24.36 22.52
N ASP A 459 -8.46 -23.92 23.37
CA ASP A 459 -9.84 -24.39 23.40
C ASP A 459 -10.66 -23.79 22.26
N LYS A 460 -11.77 -24.43 21.94
CA LYS A 460 -12.76 -23.87 21.01
C LYS A 460 -13.31 -22.56 21.57
N MET A 461 -13.20 -21.48 20.80
CA MET A 461 -13.71 -20.16 21.14
C MET A 461 -14.84 -19.76 20.20
N THR A 462 -15.91 -19.17 20.73
CA THR A 462 -17.05 -18.69 19.96
C THR A 462 -17.55 -17.36 20.50
N GLY A 463 -18.06 -16.54 19.59
CA GLY A 463 -18.68 -15.26 19.95
C GLY A 463 -19.67 -14.80 18.89
N SER A 464 -20.46 -13.80 19.22
CA SER A 464 -21.43 -13.22 18.31
C SER A 464 -21.47 -11.70 18.40
N GLY A 465 -21.91 -11.07 17.33
CA GLY A 465 -22.10 -9.63 17.25
C GLY A 465 -23.37 -9.28 16.50
N ILE A 466 -23.98 -8.18 16.88
CA ILE A 466 -25.15 -7.64 16.18
C ILE A 466 -24.98 -6.14 15.95
N THR A 467 -25.30 -5.70 14.76
CA THR A 467 -25.49 -4.31 14.38
C THR A 467 -27.00 -4.02 14.37
N LEU A 468 -27.46 -3.12 15.27
CA LEU A 468 -28.88 -2.77 15.37
C LEU A 468 -29.06 -1.42 16.08
N PRO A 469 -29.48 -0.33 15.41
CA PRO A 469 -29.63 -0.22 13.96
C PRO A 469 -28.30 0.03 13.24
N GLY A 470 -28.26 -0.33 11.96
CA GLY A 470 -27.35 0.18 10.97
C GLY A 470 -28.05 1.16 10.04
N LEU A 471 -27.42 2.27 9.74
CA LEU A 471 -27.92 3.31 8.82
C LEU A 471 -26.85 3.55 7.75
N LYS A 472 -27.26 3.58 6.50
CA LYS A 472 -26.41 3.94 5.37
C LYS A 472 -27.08 5.01 4.54
N ALA A 473 -26.40 6.12 4.34
CA ALA A 473 -26.92 7.22 3.54
C ALA A 473 -25.93 7.59 2.43
N SER A 474 -26.43 7.89 1.23
CA SER A 474 -25.63 8.48 0.15
C SER A 474 -26.24 9.80 -0.28
N PHE A 475 -25.41 10.81 -0.36
CA PHE A 475 -25.77 12.18 -0.71
C PHE A 475 -25.22 12.51 -2.09
N PHE A 476 -26.10 12.90 -3.01
CA PHE A 476 -25.79 13.33 -4.38
C PHE A 476 -24.86 12.40 -5.16
N GLY A 477 -24.71 11.15 -4.74
CA GLY A 477 -23.84 10.16 -5.34
C GLY A 477 -22.33 10.38 -5.11
N PHE A 478 -21.92 11.44 -4.40
CA PHE A 478 -20.48 11.69 -4.12
C PHE A 478 -20.07 11.43 -2.66
N LEU A 479 -21.01 11.46 -1.71
CA LEU A 479 -20.76 11.19 -0.30
C LEU A 479 -21.64 10.04 0.17
N SER A 480 -21.03 9.01 0.76
CA SER A 480 -21.72 7.93 1.46
C SER A 480 -21.25 7.87 2.90
N VAL A 481 -22.18 7.75 3.84
CA VAL A 481 -21.89 7.62 5.26
C VAL A 481 -22.65 6.41 5.81
N SER A 482 -22.06 5.74 6.80
CA SER A 482 -22.75 4.74 7.59
C SER A 482 -22.59 5.04 9.08
N PHE A 483 -23.60 4.62 9.83
CA PHE A 483 -23.60 4.67 11.29
C PHE A 483 -24.21 3.38 11.80
N GLU A 484 -23.56 2.76 12.79
CA GLU A 484 -23.97 1.50 13.38
C GLU A 484 -23.87 1.55 14.89
N TYR A 485 -24.88 1.01 15.55
CA TYR A 485 -24.76 0.61 16.94
C TYR A 485 -24.47 -0.89 17.00
N ARG A 486 -23.36 -1.25 17.63
CA ARG A 486 -22.83 -2.61 17.66
C ARG A 486 -22.86 -3.17 19.09
N LEU A 487 -23.28 -4.41 19.19
CA LEU A 487 -23.20 -5.22 20.41
C LEU A 487 -22.34 -6.45 20.09
N LYS A 488 -21.43 -6.78 20.99
CA LYS A 488 -20.52 -7.91 20.87
C LYS A 488 -20.63 -8.76 22.12
N ASN A 489 -20.63 -10.08 21.95
CA ASN A 489 -20.62 -11.07 23.01
C ASN A 489 -19.49 -12.08 22.79
N GLY A 490 -18.76 -12.39 23.86
CA GLY A 490 -17.72 -13.41 23.85
C GLY A 490 -16.58 -13.11 22.85
N TYR A 491 -16.08 -14.15 22.22
CA TYR A 491 -14.91 -14.10 21.31
C TYR A 491 -15.25 -13.59 19.90
N PHE A 492 -16.13 -12.64 19.79
CA PHE A 492 -16.43 -11.97 18.52
C PHE A 492 -15.60 -10.70 18.36
N ILE A 493 -15.00 -10.52 17.20
CA ILE A 493 -14.33 -9.28 16.80
C ILE A 493 -14.99 -8.78 15.52
N PRO A 494 -15.64 -7.61 15.53
CA PRO A 494 -16.16 -7.01 14.30
C PRO A 494 -15.04 -6.81 13.29
N GLN A 495 -15.29 -7.18 12.03
CA GLN A 495 -14.32 -7.04 10.95
C GLN A 495 -13.01 -7.83 11.20
N PHE A 496 -13.12 -9.04 11.77
CA PHE A 496 -11.95 -9.90 12.03
C PHE A 496 -11.11 -10.12 10.77
N PHE A 497 -11.79 -10.31 9.62
CA PHE A 497 -11.15 -10.40 8.31
C PHE A 497 -11.14 -9.01 7.66
N ASP A 498 -10.18 -8.18 8.03
CA ASP A 498 -10.06 -6.80 7.59
C ASP A 498 -9.06 -6.61 6.43
N GLY A 499 -8.78 -5.36 6.04
CA GLY A 499 -7.88 -5.03 4.95
C GLY A 499 -6.43 -5.45 5.17
N SER A 500 -5.99 -5.59 6.41
CA SER A 500 -4.64 -6.01 6.81
C SER A 500 -4.58 -7.45 7.33
N TYR A 501 -5.64 -8.22 7.13
CA TYR A 501 -5.75 -9.57 7.68
C TYR A 501 -4.52 -10.44 7.40
N ASP A 502 -4.03 -10.46 6.17
CA ASP A 502 -2.89 -11.29 5.78
C ASP A 502 -1.62 -10.96 6.57
N LEU A 503 -1.38 -9.67 6.88
CA LEU A 503 -0.21 -9.24 7.68
C LEU A 503 -0.29 -9.66 9.16
N SER A 504 -1.51 -9.89 9.67
CA SER A 504 -1.76 -10.25 11.06
C SER A 504 -2.26 -11.68 11.24
N ARG A 505 -2.46 -12.42 10.16
CA ARG A 505 -3.02 -13.78 10.12
C ARG A 505 -2.23 -14.75 10.97
N VAL A 506 -0.90 -14.65 10.89
CA VAL A 506 0.06 -15.39 11.68
C VAL A 506 1.27 -14.51 11.95
N THR A 507 1.87 -14.63 13.13
CA THR A 507 3.10 -13.91 13.50
C THR A 507 4.13 -14.88 14.03
N VAL A 508 5.38 -14.55 13.82
CA VAL A 508 6.53 -15.29 14.27
C VAL A 508 7.29 -14.46 15.28
N GLN A 509 7.65 -15.04 16.39
CA GLN A 509 8.49 -14.45 17.43
C GLN A 509 9.70 -15.34 17.67
N THR A 510 10.90 -14.81 17.52
CA THR A 510 12.12 -15.52 17.91
C THR A 510 12.42 -15.21 19.38
N THR A 511 12.55 -16.23 20.20
CA THR A 511 12.87 -16.12 21.63
C THR A 511 14.14 -16.87 21.96
N ASP A 512 14.70 -16.66 23.17
CA ASP A 512 15.87 -17.43 23.63
C ASP A 512 15.60 -18.94 23.70
N ASN A 513 14.34 -19.36 23.73
CA ASN A 513 13.91 -20.75 23.79
C ASN A 513 13.45 -21.32 22.44
N GLY A 514 13.69 -20.60 21.35
CA GLY A 514 13.30 -20.98 19.99
C GLY A 514 12.22 -20.06 19.37
N ILE A 515 11.63 -20.54 18.29
CA ILE A 515 10.64 -19.81 17.49
C ILE A 515 9.24 -20.10 18.04
N ILE A 516 8.46 -19.04 18.25
CA ILE A 516 7.04 -19.11 18.65
C ILE A 516 6.19 -18.59 17.48
N VAL A 517 5.22 -19.39 17.07
CA VAL A 517 4.23 -18.99 16.05
C VAL A 517 2.89 -18.73 16.72
N ARG A 518 2.25 -17.60 16.42
CA ARG A 518 0.94 -17.24 16.95
C ARG A 518 0.00 -16.78 15.84
N THR A 519 -1.20 -17.34 15.85
CA THR A 519 -2.28 -16.91 14.93
C THR A 519 -2.96 -15.63 15.42
N LYS A 520 -3.65 -14.92 14.53
CA LYS A 520 -4.33 -13.65 14.84
C LYS A 520 -5.27 -13.77 16.03
N ASP A 521 -6.04 -14.84 16.13
CA ASP A 521 -6.95 -15.09 17.25
C ASP A 521 -6.20 -15.31 18.58
N GLN A 522 -5.06 -16.03 18.57
CA GLN A 522 -4.22 -16.16 19.76
C GLN A 522 -3.70 -14.81 20.26
N LEU A 523 -3.29 -13.94 19.33
CA LEU A 523 -2.81 -12.59 19.68
C LEU A 523 -3.94 -11.71 20.21
N VAL A 524 -5.08 -11.68 19.53
CA VAL A 524 -6.22 -10.85 19.90
C VAL A 524 -6.79 -11.27 21.26
N PHE A 525 -6.88 -12.57 21.51
CA PHE A 525 -7.46 -13.10 22.75
C PHE A 525 -6.43 -13.45 23.83
N ALA A 526 -5.16 -13.11 23.63
CA ALA A 526 -4.14 -13.14 24.68
C ALA A 526 -4.50 -12.18 25.83
N ASP A 527 -5.14 -11.03 25.50
CA ASP A 527 -5.71 -10.15 26.51
C ASP A 527 -7.09 -10.67 26.93
N PRO A 528 -7.29 -11.07 28.21
CA PRO A 528 -8.59 -11.53 28.73
C PRO A 528 -9.71 -10.49 28.56
N LEU A 529 -9.38 -9.22 28.41
CA LEU A 529 -10.36 -8.15 28.18
C LEU A 529 -10.96 -8.19 26.77
N SER A 530 -10.29 -8.81 25.80
CA SER A 530 -10.77 -8.86 24.42
C SER A 530 -11.97 -9.80 24.20
N ASN A 531 -12.24 -10.73 25.14
CA ASN A 531 -13.42 -11.61 25.11
C ASN A 531 -14.64 -11.06 25.87
N GLN A 532 -14.52 -9.85 26.46
CA GLN A 532 -15.63 -9.24 27.19
C GLN A 532 -16.75 -8.79 26.24
N ASP A 533 -17.95 -8.78 26.78
CA ASP A 533 -19.11 -8.20 26.10
C ASP A 533 -18.91 -6.71 25.95
N THR A 534 -19.05 -6.21 24.76
CA THR A 534 -18.89 -4.79 24.47
C THR A 534 -20.06 -4.24 23.67
N LYS A 535 -20.30 -2.96 23.82
CA LYS A 535 -21.26 -2.19 23.02
C LYS A 535 -20.64 -0.88 22.58
N GLY A 536 -21.06 -0.39 21.43
CA GLY A 536 -20.47 0.85 20.95
C GLY A 536 -20.98 1.30 19.62
N MET A 537 -20.30 2.27 19.07
CA MET A 537 -20.67 2.91 17.83
C MET A 537 -19.57 2.69 16.77
N TYR A 538 -20.00 2.51 15.54
CA TYR A 538 -19.15 2.52 14.37
C TYR A 538 -19.71 3.52 13.36
N GLY A 539 -18.82 4.26 12.73
CA GLY A 539 -19.16 5.16 11.64
C GLY A 539 -18.18 5.03 10.50
N SER A 540 -18.66 5.13 9.26
CA SER A 540 -17.79 5.26 8.10
C SER A 540 -18.26 6.38 7.19
N ALA A 541 -17.30 6.96 6.45
CA ALA A 541 -17.55 7.96 5.42
C ALA A 541 -16.71 7.63 4.18
N SER A 542 -17.35 7.71 3.01
CA SER A 542 -16.69 7.61 1.72
C SER A 542 -17.12 8.77 0.85
N ALA A 543 -16.18 9.52 0.33
CA ALA A 543 -16.46 10.68 -0.51
C ALA A 543 -15.62 10.66 -1.79
N ASN A 544 -16.26 10.99 -2.92
CA ASN A 544 -15.58 11.32 -4.17
C ASN A 544 -15.84 12.79 -4.49
N LEU A 545 -14.86 13.62 -4.19
CA LEU A 545 -14.98 15.07 -4.29
C LEU A 545 -14.46 15.54 -5.65
N PHE A 546 -15.35 16.08 -6.48
CA PHE A 546 -15.04 16.71 -7.77
C PHE A 546 -14.28 15.81 -8.75
N ASN A 547 -14.34 14.50 -8.62
CA ASN A 547 -13.45 13.55 -9.33
C ASN A 547 -11.96 13.80 -9.08
N LEU A 548 -11.60 14.55 -8.05
CA LEU A 548 -10.23 14.90 -7.70
C LEU A 548 -9.72 14.09 -6.51
N ILE A 549 -10.56 13.92 -5.50
CA ILE A 549 -10.19 13.27 -4.24
C ILE A 549 -11.21 12.18 -3.92
N THR A 550 -10.72 10.96 -3.72
CA THR A 550 -11.50 9.88 -3.09
C THR A 550 -10.98 9.66 -1.68
N PHE A 551 -11.86 9.82 -0.72
CA PHE A 551 -11.56 9.64 0.70
C PHE A 551 -12.48 8.57 1.28
N ASN A 552 -11.91 7.64 2.05
CA ASN A 552 -12.64 6.66 2.84
C ASN A 552 -12.08 6.68 4.25
N ALA A 553 -12.95 6.76 5.25
CA ALA A 553 -12.55 6.62 6.64
C ALA A 553 -13.60 5.88 7.44
N SER A 554 -13.17 5.19 8.48
CA SER A 554 -14.05 4.58 9.47
C SER A 554 -13.46 4.70 10.87
N TYR A 555 -14.36 4.81 11.84
CA TYR A 555 -14.02 4.85 13.25
C TYR A 555 -15.00 3.99 14.06
N ALA A 556 -14.46 3.20 14.97
CA ALA A 556 -15.24 2.43 15.93
C ALA A 556 -14.82 2.80 17.36
N ASN A 557 -15.79 2.86 18.26
CA ASN A 557 -15.58 2.97 19.69
C ASN A 557 -16.45 1.92 20.40
N MET A 558 -15.81 0.90 20.97
CA MET A 558 -16.46 -0.22 21.63
C MET A 558 -16.08 -0.21 23.12
N LYS A 559 -17.06 -0.28 24.01
CA LYS A 559 -16.88 -0.20 25.46
C LYS A 559 -17.34 -1.47 26.16
N ALA A 560 -16.50 -1.99 27.03
CA ALA A 560 -16.84 -2.93 28.09
C ALA A 560 -16.98 -2.18 29.40
N ASP A 561 -17.29 -2.88 30.50
CA ASP A 561 -17.46 -2.26 31.80
C ASP A 561 -16.20 -1.52 32.33
N THR A 562 -15.02 -2.05 31.99
CA THR A 562 -13.74 -1.54 32.52
C THR A 562 -12.75 -1.11 31.44
N THR A 563 -13.06 -1.30 30.16
CA THR A 563 -12.15 -1.04 29.07
C THR A 563 -12.85 -0.49 27.82
N GLU A 564 -12.09 0.12 26.96
CA GLU A 564 -12.53 0.73 25.71
C GLU A 564 -11.57 0.35 24.58
N PHE A 565 -12.14 -0.04 23.44
CA PHE A 565 -11.41 -0.40 22.23
C PHE A 565 -11.83 0.52 21.09
N ASN A 566 -10.84 1.09 20.42
CA ASN A 566 -11.05 1.99 19.30
C ASN A 566 -10.38 1.44 18.04
N SER A 567 -10.99 1.69 16.91
CA SER A 567 -10.41 1.37 15.61
C SER A 567 -10.52 2.58 14.68
N PHE A 568 -9.48 2.86 13.91
CA PHE A 568 -9.49 3.90 12.90
C PHE A 568 -8.82 3.41 11.62
N ASN A 569 -9.52 3.57 10.50
CA ASN A 569 -9.01 3.28 9.17
C ASN A 569 -9.26 4.49 8.28
N ALA A 570 -8.28 4.86 7.47
CA ALA A 570 -8.38 5.93 6.49
C ALA A 570 -7.64 5.58 5.20
N LEU A 571 -8.22 5.94 4.07
CA LEU A 571 -7.65 5.82 2.74
C LEU A 571 -7.94 7.10 1.97
N LEU A 572 -6.91 7.73 1.46
CA LEU A 572 -6.97 8.90 0.60
C LEU A 572 -6.37 8.57 -0.77
N ASN A 573 -7.09 8.85 -1.83
CA ASN A 573 -6.58 8.79 -3.20
C ASN A 573 -6.82 10.13 -3.88
N LEU A 574 -5.80 10.66 -4.55
CA LEU A 574 -5.94 11.79 -5.47
C LEU A 574 -6.07 11.25 -6.89
N ASN A 575 -7.03 11.78 -7.64
CA ASN A 575 -7.16 11.45 -9.05
C ASN A 575 -6.09 12.19 -9.84
N ALA A 576 -5.06 11.48 -10.22
CA ALA A 576 -3.90 11.98 -10.92
C ALA A 576 -4.25 12.62 -12.27
N ASP A 577 -5.26 12.12 -12.99
CA ASP A 577 -5.69 12.63 -14.30
C ASP A 577 -6.05 14.13 -14.28
N ASN A 578 -6.40 14.67 -13.11
CA ASN A 578 -6.81 16.05 -12.93
C ASN A 578 -5.73 16.95 -12.32
N ILE A 579 -4.55 16.39 -12.00
CA ILE A 579 -3.46 17.13 -11.37
C ILE A 579 -2.22 17.05 -12.27
N PRO A 580 -1.76 18.19 -12.83
CA PRO A 580 -0.61 18.20 -13.72
C PRO A 580 0.61 17.54 -13.06
N LYS A 581 1.26 16.64 -13.80
CA LYS A 581 2.47 15.91 -13.39
C LYS A 581 2.31 14.92 -12.23
N LEU A 582 1.12 14.70 -11.74
CA LEU A 582 0.85 13.64 -10.79
C LEU A 582 0.41 12.39 -11.57
N SER A 583 1.08 11.26 -11.38
CA SER A 583 0.67 9.98 -12.00
C SER A 583 -0.11 9.10 -11.03
N VAL A 584 0.20 9.18 -9.74
CA VAL A 584 -0.55 8.53 -8.66
C VAL A 584 -0.31 9.26 -7.34
N ALA A 585 -1.32 9.34 -6.49
CA ALA A 585 -1.14 9.73 -5.09
C ALA A 585 -2.18 9.04 -4.22
N GLN A 586 -1.69 8.24 -3.29
CA GLN A 586 -2.48 7.46 -2.34
C GLN A 586 -1.81 7.49 -0.98
N ALA A 587 -2.60 7.54 0.08
CA ALA A 587 -2.11 7.35 1.44
C ALA A 587 -3.16 6.58 2.24
N TYR A 588 -2.71 5.71 3.13
CA TYR A 588 -3.59 4.96 4.02
C TYR A 588 -2.99 4.80 5.41
N TYR A 589 -3.89 4.67 6.36
CA TYR A 589 -3.59 4.38 7.76
C TYR A 589 -4.65 3.45 8.33
N GLN A 590 -4.23 2.43 9.05
CA GLN A 590 -5.10 1.49 9.73
C GLN A 590 -4.54 1.16 11.12
N ARG A 591 -5.41 1.20 12.15
CA ARG A 591 -5.12 0.72 13.48
C ARG A 591 -6.41 0.27 14.16
N ASN A 592 -6.50 -1.03 14.45
CA ASN A 592 -7.71 -1.65 14.93
C ASN A 592 -7.58 -2.16 16.37
N ASN A 593 -8.70 -2.17 17.10
CA ASN A 593 -8.82 -2.73 18.45
C ASN A 593 -7.74 -2.22 19.43
N ASP A 594 -7.59 -0.91 19.49
CA ASP A 594 -6.57 -0.23 20.27
C ASP A 594 -7.20 0.73 21.30
N LYS A 595 -6.48 1.07 22.35
CA LYS A 595 -6.94 2.08 23.33
C LYS A 595 -6.99 3.48 22.70
N ASN A 596 -6.01 3.80 21.86
CA ASN A 596 -5.95 5.07 21.14
C ASN A 596 -5.34 4.89 19.75
N PRO A 597 -6.14 4.79 18.68
CA PRO A 597 -5.64 4.60 17.31
C PRO A 597 -4.88 5.81 16.78
N PHE A 598 -4.88 6.95 17.48
CA PHE A 598 -4.16 8.17 17.10
C PHE A 598 -2.87 8.40 17.91
N ASP A 599 -2.46 7.45 18.70
CA ASP A 599 -1.15 7.49 19.36
C ASP A 599 -0.05 7.01 18.38
N PHE A 600 0.41 7.94 17.55
CA PHE A 600 1.44 7.66 16.54
C PHE A 600 2.82 7.40 17.15
N SER A 601 3.04 7.76 18.41
CA SER A 601 4.32 7.57 19.10
C SER A 601 4.48 6.13 19.61
N ASN A 602 3.38 5.44 19.87
CA ASN A 602 3.36 4.09 20.40
C ASN A 602 2.55 3.18 19.45
N PRO A 603 3.14 2.73 18.34
CA PRO A 603 2.48 1.82 17.42
C PRO A 603 2.19 0.46 18.07
N THR A 604 1.20 -0.26 17.55
CA THR A 604 0.87 -1.62 17.97
C THR A 604 0.98 -2.57 16.76
N LEU A 605 0.89 -3.87 16.98
CA LEU A 605 0.88 -4.89 15.91
C LEU A 605 -0.24 -4.67 14.89
N ASN A 606 -1.30 -3.96 15.28
CA ASN A 606 -2.43 -3.63 14.42
C ASN A 606 -2.24 -2.30 13.64
N THR A 607 -1.07 -1.69 13.73
CA THR A 607 -0.75 -0.42 13.04
C THR A 607 -0.14 -0.69 11.68
N VAL A 608 -0.80 -0.23 10.61
CA VAL A 608 -0.31 -0.28 9.24
C VAL A 608 -0.52 1.09 8.59
N PHE A 609 0.49 1.60 7.92
CA PHE A 609 0.35 2.79 7.09
C PHE A 609 1.24 2.75 5.87
N GLY A 610 0.89 3.52 4.88
CA GLY A 610 1.69 3.63 3.68
C GLY A 610 1.22 4.75 2.76
N TYR A 611 2.03 5.03 1.75
CA TYR A 611 1.70 5.98 0.71
C TYR A 611 2.35 5.58 -0.61
N LYS A 612 1.72 5.98 -1.70
CA LYS A 612 2.21 5.83 -3.05
C LYS A 612 2.10 7.18 -3.76
N VAL A 613 3.21 7.69 -4.26
CA VAL A 613 3.26 8.98 -4.97
C VAL A 613 4.04 8.78 -6.25
N GLY A 614 3.45 9.20 -7.37
CA GLY A 614 4.09 9.17 -8.67
C GLY A 614 4.10 10.56 -9.29
N TYR A 615 5.24 10.95 -9.85
CA TYR A 615 5.46 12.22 -10.50
C TYR A 615 5.83 12.01 -11.97
N GLU A 616 5.06 12.61 -12.88
CA GLU A 616 5.33 12.59 -14.31
C GLU A 616 6.49 13.54 -14.64
N VAL A 617 7.64 12.97 -14.94
CA VAL A 617 8.86 13.71 -15.28
C VAL A 617 8.85 14.19 -16.72
N SER A 618 8.21 13.41 -17.61
CA SER A 618 7.93 13.77 -19.02
C SER A 618 6.67 13.05 -19.47
N GLN A 619 6.11 13.42 -20.62
CA GLN A 619 4.89 12.78 -21.14
C GLN A 619 5.08 11.26 -21.26
N GLY A 620 4.24 10.49 -20.56
CA GLY A 620 4.30 9.04 -20.49
C GLY A 620 5.46 8.48 -19.68
N VAL A 621 6.18 9.29 -18.89
CA VAL A 621 7.26 8.82 -18.01
C VAL A 621 7.04 9.35 -16.60
N SER A 622 6.90 8.45 -15.64
CA SER A 622 6.65 8.78 -14.24
C SER A 622 7.64 8.10 -13.31
N VAL A 623 8.07 8.79 -12.27
CA VAL A 623 8.78 8.18 -11.13
C VAL A 623 7.77 7.94 -10.02
N ILE A 624 7.69 6.73 -9.54
CA ILE A 624 6.72 6.28 -8.54
C ILE A 624 7.46 5.78 -7.32
N TRP A 625 7.09 6.29 -6.16
CA TRP A 625 7.53 5.83 -4.86
C TRP A 625 6.34 5.19 -4.15
N ASP A 626 6.46 3.92 -3.77
CA ASP A 626 5.48 3.15 -2.99
C ASP A 626 6.13 2.73 -1.67
N PHE A 627 5.58 3.17 -0.55
CA PHE A 627 6.07 2.91 0.79
C PHE A 627 4.98 2.31 1.65
N ARG A 628 5.34 1.26 2.42
CA ARG A 628 4.49 0.65 3.43
C ARG A 628 5.27 0.38 4.70
N GLN A 629 4.63 0.56 5.85
CA GLN A 629 5.17 0.18 7.14
C GLN A 629 4.10 -0.48 7.99
N TYR A 630 4.49 -1.58 8.63
CA TYR A 630 3.74 -2.25 9.67
C TYR A 630 4.72 -2.67 10.79
N TYR A 631 4.24 -3.31 11.84
CA TYR A 631 5.04 -3.61 13.01
C TYR A 631 4.93 -5.09 13.35
N ARG A 632 6.05 -5.68 13.77
CA ARG A 632 6.13 -7.05 14.28
C ARG A 632 6.70 -7.05 15.70
N ASP A 633 6.44 -8.11 16.45
CA ASP A 633 7.06 -8.33 17.74
C ASP A 633 8.54 -8.72 17.52
N SER A 634 9.43 -8.12 18.30
CA SER A 634 10.86 -8.45 18.26
C SER A 634 11.19 -9.80 18.90
N GLY A 635 10.20 -10.43 19.57
CA GLY A 635 10.41 -11.65 20.36
C GLY A 635 11.11 -11.44 21.70
N VAL A 636 11.57 -10.22 21.99
CA VAL A 636 12.25 -9.89 23.25
C VAL A 636 11.24 -9.29 24.22
N PRO A 637 10.95 -9.93 25.37
CA PRO A 637 9.98 -9.40 26.33
C PRO A 637 10.29 -7.98 26.77
N GLY A 638 9.34 -7.07 26.56
CA GLY A 638 9.47 -5.66 26.93
C GLY A 638 10.26 -4.79 25.95
N ALA A 639 10.74 -5.33 24.85
CA ALA A 639 11.33 -4.55 23.75
C ALA A 639 10.25 -3.82 22.95
N ALA A 640 10.65 -2.75 22.26
CA ALA A 640 9.77 -2.06 21.32
C ALA A 640 9.50 -2.94 20.09
N LEU A 641 8.32 -2.77 19.48
CA LEU A 641 7.98 -3.42 18.23
C LEU A 641 8.95 -3.01 17.11
N GLU A 642 9.32 -3.95 16.29
CA GLU A 642 10.16 -3.73 15.11
C GLU A 642 9.33 -3.21 13.93
N PRO A 643 9.70 -2.07 13.33
CA PRO A 643 9.06 -1.59 12.11
C PRO A 643 9.55 -2.38 10.90
N VAL A 644 8.64 -3.05 10.19
CA VAL A 644 8.90 -3.65 8.89
C VAL A 644 8.55 -2.62 7.82
N LYS A 645 9.53 -2.25 6.99
CA LYS A 645 9.41 -1.27 5.93
C LYS A 645 9.56 -1.92 4.57
N GLN A 646 8.62 -1.69 3.69
CA GLN A 646 8.68 -2.08 2.29
C GLN A 646 8.71 -0.83 1.43
N THR A 647 9.70 -0.71 0.56
CA THR A 647 9.84 0.44 -0.32
C THR A 647 10.08 -0.04 -1.74
N THR A 648 9.32 0.51 -2.68
CA THR A 648 9.54 0.32 -4.12
C THR A 648 9.68 1.69 -4.76
N ILE A 649 10.71 1.88 -5.56
CA ILE A 649 10.92 3.06 -6.40
C ILE A 649 11.03 2.59 -7.83
N GLU A 650 10.16 3.10 -8.70
CA GLU A 650 10.15 2.70 -10.10
C GLU A 650 9.97 3.90 -11.03
N THR A 651 10.57 3.82 -12.21
CA THR A 651 10.29 4.71 -13.34
C THR A 651 9.35 3.96 -14.27
N ALA A 652 8.12 4.43 -14.40
CA ALA A 652 7.10 3.85 -15.25
C ALA A 652 7.03 4.60 -16.59
N PHE A 653 6.88 3.85 -17.68
CA PHE A 653 6.73 4.35 -19.03
C PHE A 653 5.38 3.88 -19.58
N ASP A 654 4.52 4.81 -20.00
CA ASP A 654 3.23 4.55 -20.63
C ASP A 654 3.33 4.82 -22.14
N PHE A 655 2.99 3.83 -22.98
CA PHE A 655 3.12 3.86 -24.44
C PHE A 655 1.77 3.96 -25.18
#